data_a5fca609f39993945c7040f6b6129f46
#
_entry.id   a5fca609f39993945c7040f6b6129f46
#
_cell.length_a   1.000
_cell.length_b   1.000
_cell.length_c   1.000
_cell.angle_alpha   90.00
_cell.angle_beta   90.00
_cell.angle_gamma   90.00
#
_symmetry.space_group_name_H-M   'P 1'
#
loop_
_entity.id
_entity.type
_entity.pdbx_description
1 polymer ?
#
loop_
_entity_poly.entity_id
_entity_poly.type
_entity_poly.pdbx_seq_one_letter_code
_entity_poly.pdbx_strand_id
1 'polypeptide(L)'
;MMDIKGFFNYFAGSGFQITLTVMIMVAIFVFIVLMMYTPILTRRIFPKFGYAKYADFLPFKEVYNDNSMSLTDGSLIRVYRVAGVQTSMQDDKTKEKFLDLRAQLFNQIRDPNVVLRFYMIRDAADENTKYEFNQPTLQKIYNKWSGQGLKIFLNNYYIVISVSGMDARDKLNQYCNYIESILAPYKPQLLKNNKPDNMACFLGRVLSPISKPRPKFADNNISNVVTVDDVEFLKDGLVRYISGGNQSFAAMISFKTSPDYLDEEFFDTISTIQTEMICMNAFHIMGASQVESTIRQRISTADSKSTSTEEQISHAQSVMDENVSGNQSLVNYYPLFVIFGSTKEELEKYINEFKKISASFGIAPIVESFAAKVSWFAQIPGFNVFPRSFKLLSRAAAITIPMSTQPRGVENSDWGSGPLVVFPTAQGTPYQFQFHVSDKPAAVAHTLTIGPTGGGKTTLFSFLIAQSLRHPKLKAFFFDRNKGAEIFTLASGGKYITMQGKEKVTAANKIEQSFLTHLNPLKMPDTAANRAFLRRWFAIISGQTDTISADEIARAVSVNYDYLSDNNRLLKNLWESCFSSSGNMRPALKKWVDPLQYGDIFNEDSDTLDLQSRLTTFDFTDILQDEVLAPAVISYILHRINNTTISGGNPSLIMIDETAPMLENEMFRKNFIVGLQEGRKNRQAYMAAFQRANVLDKLGIGDVVRGQAQTVLFFRNPAADANDYTHWNLNPLEMAFIQGKAYPNLKRALLLSRPVTGESVILNTELGGLGNLLRLFESGRSSVLLAEELYKMYGNNFVDEYLKKQTSFE
;
A
#
# COMPACT_ATOMS: atom_id res chain seq x y z
N MET A 1 65.01 46.36 38.57
CA MET A 1 64.87 46.55 37.11
C MET A 1 65.63 45.45 36.41
N MET A 2 65.00 44.41 36.04
CA MET A 2 65.64 43.32 35.27
C MET A 2 65.87 43.78 33.86
N ASP A 3 67.12 43.69 33.44
CA ASP A 3 67.59 44.10 32.10
C ASP A 3 66.92 43.28 31.00
N ILE A 4 65.94 43.83 30.37
CA ILE A 4 65.14 43.24 29.28
C ILE A 4 66.06 42.95 28.04
N LYS A 5 67.19 43.67 27.88
CA LYS A 5 68.15 43.36 26.83
C LYS A 5 68.99 42.09 27.09
N GLY A 6 69.30 41.77 28.34
CA GLY A 6 69.95 40.51 28.69
C GLY A 6 69.12 39.26 28.46
N PHE A 7 67.80 39.42 28.67
CA PHE A 7 66.84 38.30 28.40
C PHE A 7 66.71 37.99 26.91
N PHE A 8 66.75 38.98 26.04
CA PHE A 8 66.64 38.76 24.59
C PHE A 8 67.92 38.18 23.96
N ASN A 9 69.11 38.51 24.48
CA ASN A 9 70.38 38.01 23.94
C ASN A 9 70.66 36.55 24.33
N TYR A 10 70.04 36.04 25.41
CA TYR A 10 70.20 34.62 25.81
C TYR A 10 69.49 33.67 24.84
N PHE A 11 68.48 34.17 24.13
CA PHE A 11 67.69 33.39 23.22
C PHE A 11 68.01 33.55 21.72
N ALA A 12 69.10 34.25 21.38
CA ALA A 12 69.47 34.53 19.98
C ALA A 12 70.24 33.36 19.31
N GLY A 13 70.41 32.19 19.91
CA GLY A 13 71.00 30.99 19.30
C GLY A 13 70.01 30.18 18.45
N SER A 14 70.51 29.42 17.49
CA SER A 14 69.75 28.62 16.53
C SER A 14 68.66 27.71 17.15
N GLY A 15 68.81 27.32 18.44
CA GLY A 15 67.82 26.54 19.20
C GLY A 15 66.59 27.35 19.59
N PHE A 16 66.67 28.68 19.71
CA PHE A 16 65.51 29.54 20.09
C PHE A 16 64.53 29.69 18.96
N GLN A 17 64.99 29.82 17.71
CA GLN A 17 64.08 29.89 16.57
C GLN A 17 63.26 28.60 16.39
N ILE A 18 63.92 27.46 16.61
CA ILE A 18 63.20 26.16 16.54
C ILE A 18 62.22 26.03 17.69
N THR A 19 62.53 26.43 18.92
CA THR A 19 61.65 26.38 20.08
C THR A 19 60.49 27.36 19.94
N LEU A 20 60.74 28.56 19.42
CA LEU A 20 59.72 29.58 19.17
C LEU A 20 58.76 29.12 18.07
N THR A 21 59.29 28.53 16.99
CA THR A 21 58.47 27.99 15.90
C THR A 21 57.60 26.79 16.39
N VAL A 22 58.15 25.89 17.22
CA VAL A 22 57.41 24.80 17.86
C VAL A 22 56.35 25.35 18.85
N MET A 23 56.73 26.33 19.66
CA MET A 23 55.72 27.00 20.55
C MET A 23 54.63 27.69 19.77
N ILE A 24 54.90 28.35 18.67
CA ILE A 24 53.89 28.96 17.80
C ILE A 24 53.02 27.86 17.15
N MET A 25 53.61 26.77 16.65
CA MET A 25 52.84 25.65 16.10
C MET A 25 51.96 24.99 17.16
N VAL A 26 52.48 24.78 18.38
CA VAL A 26 51.71 24.26 19.51
C VAL A 26 50.59 25.23 19.93
N ALA A 27 50.87 26.52 19.96
CA ALA A 27 49.85 27.55 20.27
C ALA A 27 48.77 27.65 19.18
N ILE A 28 49.17 27.54 17.89
CA ILE A 28 48.23 27.41 16.76
C ILE A 28 47.42 26.10 16.84
N PHE A 29 48.08 25.01 17.14
CA PHE A 29 47.39 23.73 17.32
C PHE A 29 46.42 23.75 18.50
N VAL A 30 46.85 24.27 19.66
CA VAL A 30 46.00 24.46 20.84
C VAL A 30 44.88 25.46 20.53
N PHE A 31 45.14 26.54 19.78
CA PHE A 31 44.12 27.48 19.34
C PHE A 31 43.12 26.84 18.37
N ILE A 32 43.58 26.00 17.42
CA ILE A 32 42.71 25.21 16.53
C ILE A 32 41.90 24.18 17.33
N VAL A 33 42.50 23.47 18.24
CA VAL A 33 41.81 22.54 19.16
C VAL A 33 40.86 23.28 20.07
N LEU A 34 41.22 24.42 20.64
CA LEU A 34 40.33 25.33 21.38
C LEU A 34 39.18 25.87 20.50
N MET A 35 39.44 26.26 19.26
CA MET A 35 38.40 26.65 18.31
C MET A 35 37.47 25.46 17.95
N MET A 36 37.99 24.25 17.84
CA MET A 36 37.16 23.02 17.61
C MET A 36 36.35 22.62 18.85
N TYR A 37 36.85 22.87 20.07
CA TYR A 37 36.18 22.48 21.33
C TYR A 37 35.36 23.62 21.98
N THR A 38 35.37 24.84 21.48
CA THR A 38 34.76 25.98 22.16
C THR A 38 33.63 26.72 21.45
N PRO A 39 32.53 26.01 21.06
CA PRO A 39 31.27 26.73 20.97
C PRO A 39 30.80 27.27 22.34
N ILE A 40 31.31 26.71 23.46
CA ILE A 40 30.94 27.12 24.83
C ILE A 40 31.69 28.38 25.28
N LEU A 41 32.99 28.52 24.97
CA LEU A 41 33.81 29.68 25.35
C LEU A 41 33.53 30.87 24.44
N THR A 42 33.36 30.69 23.14
CA THR A 42 32.96 31.73 22.20
C THR A 42 31.56 32.28 22.49
N ARG A 43 30.60 31.44 22.92
CA ARG A 43 29.29 31.92 23.39
C ARG A 43 29.35 32.77 24.63
N ARG A 44 30.28 32.51 25.58
CA ARG A 44 30.44 33.30 26.83
C ARG A 44 31.25 34.60 26.63
N ILE A 45 32.25 34.57 25.79
CA ILE A 45 33.19 35.70 25.59
C ILE A 45 32.71 36.61 24.45
N PHE A 46 32.04 36.07 23.44
CA PHE A 46 31.48 36.80 22.29
C PHE A 46 30.04 36.36 22.01
N PRO A 47 29.07 36.82 22.81
CA PRO A 47 27.67 36.39 22.63
C PRO A 47 27.09 36.72 21.24
N LYS A 48 27.65 37.75 20.53
CA LYS A 48 27.26 38.06 19.14
C LYS A 48 27.81 37.10 18.09
N PHE A 49 28.83 36.28 18.36
CA PHE A 49 29.38 35.28 17.45
C PHE A 49 28.63 33.91 17.53
N GLY A 50 27.68 33.73 18.44
CA GLY A 50 26.94 32.51 18.64
C GLY A 50 25.75 32.30 17.71
N TYR A 51 25.33 33.28 16.97
CA TYR A 51 24.18 33.26 16.06
C TYR A 51 24.57 33.78 14.69
N ALA A 52 25.14 32.91 13.84
CA ALA A 52 25.29 33.24 12.42
C ALA A 52 24.05 32.74 11.67
N LYS A 53 23.58 33.54 10.71
CA LYS A 53 22.56 33.06 9.77
C LYS A 53 23.19 31.97 8.96
N TYR A 54 22.71 30.73 9.13
CA TYR A 54 23.29 29.61 8.36
C TYR A 54 23.02 29.75 6.86
N ALA A 55 22.08 30.60 6.46
CA ALA A 55 21.92 31.00 5.07
C ALA A 55 23.20 31.55 4.42
N ASP A 56 24.06 32.23 5.20
CA ASP A 56 25.30 32.80 4.71
C ASP A 56 26.40 31.76 4.42
N PHE A 57 26.21 30.56 4.95
CA PHE A 57 27.11 29.42 4.71
C PHE A 57 26.65 28.47 3.61
N LEU A 58 25.49 28.73 3.00
CA LEU A 58 24.99 27.90 1.91
C LEU A 58 25.78 28.18 0.62
N PRO A 59 26.05 27.15 -0.19
CA PRO A 59 26.86 27.29 -1.39
C PRO A 59 26.11 27.89 -2.57
N PHE A 60 24.84 28.30 -2.40
CA PHE A 60 24.00 28.82 -3.48
C PHE A 60 24.34 30.27 -3.80
N LYS A 61 24.69 30.53 -5.05
CA LYS A 61 25.08 31.90 -5.50
C LYS A 61 23.91 32.57 -6.23
N GLU A 62 23.46 32.00 -7.32
CA GLU A 62 22.45 32.62 -8.18
C GLU A 62 21.71 31.56 -9.01
N VAL A 63 20.48 31.88 -9.41
CA VAL A 63 19.74 31.11 -10.41
C VAL A 63 20.34 31.41 -11.78
N TYR A 64 21.06 30.44 -12.32
CA TYR A 64 21.79 30.61 -13.57
C TYR A 64 20.86 30.65 -14.81
N ASN A 65 19.78 29.85 -14.78
CA ASN A 65 18.69 29.83 -15.75
C ASN A 65 17.47 29.13 -15.14
N ASP A 66 16.41 28.94 -15.92
CA ASP A 66 15.17 28.30 -15.48
C ASP A 66 15.37 26.89 -14.87
N ASN A 67 16.48 26.23 -15.17
CA ASN A 67 16.71 24.83 -14.82
C ASN A 67 17.94 24.58 -13.97
N SER A 68 18.80 25.60 -13.77
CA SER A 68 20.12 25.43 -13.16
C SER A 68 20.38 26.52 -12.12
N MET A 69 21.19 26.19 -11.13
CA MET A 69 21.70 27.13 -10.14
C MET A 69 23.22 27.07 -10.13
N SER A 70 23.87 28.21 -10.03
CA SER A 70 25.31 28.29 -9.82
C SER A 70 25.63 28.32 -8.32
N LEU A 71 26.75 27.70 -7.99
CA LEU A 71 27.28 27.64 -6.65
C LEU A 71 28.42 28.65 -6.48
N THR A 72 28.81 28.89 -5.23
CA THR A 72 29.88 29.84 -4.87
C THR A 72 31.24 29.41 -5.39
N ASP A 73 31.46 28.13 -5.65
CA ASP A 73 32.67 27.55 -6.24
C ASP A 73 32.64 27.52 -7.78
N GLY A 74 31.60 28.07 -8.40
CA GLY A 74 31.40 28.12 -9.86
C GLY A 74 30.78 26.83 -10.44
N SER A 75 30.51 25.82 -9.63
CA SER A 75 29.80 24.64 -10.07
C SER A 75 28.35 24.94 -10.45
N LEU A 76 27.77 24.15 -11.35
CA LEU A 76 26.37 24.21 -11.71
C LEU A 76 25.64 22.97 -11.20
N ILE A 77 24.40 23.18 -10.71
CA ILE A 77 23.54 22.07 -10.27
C ILE A 77 22.20 22.07 -11.01
N ARG A 78 21.66 20.87 -11.21
CA ARG A 78 20.27 20.60 -11.62
C ARG A 78 19.64 19.57 -10.72
N VAL A 79 18.33 19.67 -10.57
CA VAL A 79 17.54 18.76 -9.74
C VAL A 79 16.43 18.15 -10.58
N TYR A 80 16.35 16.82 -10.55
CA TYR A 80 15.24 16.07 -11.11
C TYR A 80 14.38 15.52 -9.99
N ARG A 81 13.07 15.57 -10.16
CA ARG A 81 12.13 14.74 -9.45
C ARG A 81 11.90 13.48 -10.25
N VAL A 82 11.88 12.31 -9.62
CA VAL A 82 11.61 11.03 -10.27
C VAL A 82 10.42 10.34 -9.64
N ALA A 83 9.65 9.60 -10.45
CA ALA A 83 8.50 8.86 -9.94
C ALA A 83 8.92 7.58 -9.18
N GLY A 84 10.13 7.08 -9.45
CA GLY A 84 10.56 5.77 -9.02
C GLY A 84 9.98 4.64 -9.87
N VAL A 85 10.37 3.42 -9.60
CA VAL A 85 9.84 2.21 -10.23
C VAL A 85 9.42 1.22 -9.16
N GLN A 86 8.41 0.41 -9.47
CA GLN A 86 7.98 -0.66 -8.58
C GLN A 86 8.95 -1.84 -8.74
N THR A 87 9.85 -2.02 -7.77
CA THR A 87 10.76 -3.18 -7.69
C THR A 87 10.38 -4.11 -6.55
N SER A 88 9.74 -3.59 -5.53
CA SER A 88 9.15 -4.38 -4.45
C SER A 88 8.15 -5.39 -5.00
N MET A 89 8.22 -6.63 -4.55
CA MET A 89 7.35 -7.74 -4.98
C MET A 89 7.47 -8.11 -6.47
N GLN A 90 8.52 -7.65 -7.19
CA GLN A 90 8.81 -8.06 -8.57
C GLN A 90 9.78 -9.25 -8.61
N ASP A 91 9.81 -9.93 -9.75
CA ASP A 91 10.76 -11.01 -10.00
C ASP A 91 12.21 -10.50 -10.13
N ASP A 92 13.17 -11.37 -9.91
CA ASP A 92 14.60 -11.01 -9.93
C ASP A 92 15.04 -10.49 -11.30
N LYS A 93 14.48 -11.00 -12.39
CA LYS A 93 14.81 -10.55 -13.75
C LYS A 93 14.40 -9.09 -13.98
N THR A 94 13.24 -8.70 -13.48
CA THR A 94 12.74 -7.32 -13.54
C THR A 94 13.59 -6.39 -12.67
N LYS A 95 13.95 -6.83 -11.46
CA LYS A 95 14.84 -6.07 -10.56
C LYS A 95 16.20 -5.86 -11.22
N GLU A 96 16.78 -6.91 -11.80
CA GLU A 96 18.09 -6.86 -12.44
C GLU A 96 18.12 -5.89 -13.63
N LYS A 97 17.07 -5.86 -14.45
CA LYS A 97 16.94 -4.87 -15.55
C LYS A 97 17.02 -3.41 -15.03
N PHE A 98 16.36 -3.10 -13.94
CA PHE A 98 16.42 -1.75 -13.36
C PHE A 98 17.78 -1.46 -12.72
N LEU A 99 18.41 -2.46 -12.12
CA LEU A 99 19.77 -2.34 -11.58
C LEU A 99 20.77 -2.02 -12.71
N ASP A 100 20.68 -2.71 -13.83
CA ASP A 100 21.56 -2.48 -14.98
C ASP A 100 21.43 -1.07 -15.55
N LEU A 101 20.22 -0.51 -15.64
CA LEU A 101 20.02 0.87 -16.05
C LEU A 101 20.71 1.87 -15.12
N ARG A 102 20.60 1.67 -13.81
CA ARG A 102 21.28 2.53 -12.82
C ARG A 102 22.81 2.39 -12.89
N ALA A 103 23.31 1.17 -13.08
CA ALA A 103 24.74 0.92 -13.25
C ALA A 103 25.27 1.56 -14.55
N GLN A 104 24.51 1.49 -15.63
CA GLN A 104 24.85 2.13 -16.91
C GLN A 104 25.02 3.65 -16.78
N LEU A 105 24.22 4.32 -15.93
CA LEU A 105 24.39 5.76 -15.69
C LEU A 105 25.80 6.07 -15.17
N PHE A 106 26.29 5.32 -14.19
CA PHE A 106 27.67 5.51 -13.66
C PHE A 106 28.74 5.19 -14.69
N ASN A 107 28.50 4.22 -15.57
CA ASN A 107 29.44 3.84 -16.61
C ASN A 107 29.53 4.87 -17.75
N GLN A 108 28.48 5.65 -17.96
CA GLN A 108 28.46 6.74 -18.96
C GLN A 108 29.05 8.04 -18.40
N ILE A 109 28.93 8.31 -17.09
CA ILE A 109 29.44 9.50 -16.45
C ILE A 109 30.77 9.17 -15.75
N ARG A 110 31.90 9.46 -16.44
CA ARG A 110 33.27 9.14 -15.96
C ARG A 110 34.08 10.38 -15.65
N ASP A 111 33.43 11.48 -15.32
CA ASP A 111 34.08 12.77 -15.06
C ASP A 111 34.25 12.99 -13.54
N PRO A 112 35.50 13.16 -13.02
CA PRO A 112 35.74 13.42 -11.61
C PRO A 112 35.18 14.77 -11.11
N ASN A 113 34.77 15.64 -12.03
CA ASN A 113 34.11 16.89 -11.67
C ASN A 113 32.60 16.75 -11.40
N VAL A 114 32.08 15.51 -11.44
CA VAL A 114 30.66 15.23 -11.25
C VAL A 114 30.38 14.62 -9.89
N VAL A 115 29.37 15.16 -9.21
CA VAL A 115 28.78 14.56 -8.01
C VAL A 115 27.30 14.33 -8.26
N LEU A 116 26.89 13.07 -8.14
CA LEU A 116 25.47 12.67 -8.18
C LEU A 116 24.97 12.46 -6.76
N ARG A 117 23.80 12.96 -6.45
CA ARG A 117 23.09 12.67 -5.19
C ARG A 117 21.69 12.16 -5.50
N PHE A 118 21.33 11.05 -4.88
CA PHE A 118 20.01 10.47 -4.93
C PHE A 118 19.35 10.62 -3.56
N TYR A 119 18.16 11.22 -3.55
CA TYR A 119 17.41 11.44 -2.33
C TYR A 119 16.11 10.66 -2.35
N MET A 120 15.78 10.05 -1.24
CA MET A 120 14.42 9.69 -0.86
C MET A 120 14.04 10.58 0.32
N ILE A 121 13.08 11.47 0.11
CA ILE A 121 12.52 12.32 1.17
C ILE A 121 11.15 11.74 1.52
N ARG A 122 11.04 11.25 2.73
CA ARG A 122 9.83 10.65 3.27
C ARG A 122 9.14 11.67 4.16
N ASP A 123 8.01 12.18 3.69
CA ASP A 123 7.19 13.18 4.37
C ASP A 123 5.92 12.52 4.91
N ALA A 124 5.48 12.92 6.12
CA ALA A 124 4.15 12.59 6.59
C ALA A 124 3.10 13.24 5.68
N ALA A 125 2.05 12.50 5.37
CA ALA A 125 0.94 12.97 4.57
C ALA A 125 -0.36 12.88 5.37
N ASP A 126 -1.17 13.94 5.29
CA ASP A 126 -2.53 13.93 5.83
C ASP A 126 -3.49 13.54 4.72
N GLU A 127 -4.31 12.55 4.97
CA GLU A 127 -5.41 12.22 4.09
C GLU A 127 -6.64 13.00 4.51
N ASN A 128 -6.92 14.09 3.80
CA ASN A 128 -8.01 15.03 4.11
C ASN A 128 -9.31 14.78 3.33
N THR A 129 -9.52 13.58 2.78
CA THR A 129 -10.79 13.26 2.14
C THR A 129 -11.87 13.08 3.21
N LYS A 130 -12.91 13.92 3.16
CA LYS A 130 -14.08 13.80 4.04
C LYS A 130 -15.23 13.24 3.23
N TYR A 131 -15.78 12.13 3.69
CA TYR A 131 -16.96 11.51 3.09
C TYR A 131 -18.15 11.56 4.05
N GLU A 132 -19.34 11.71 3.49
CA GLU A 132 -20.60 11.72 4.23
C GLU A 132 -21.38 10.44 3.94
N PHE A 133 -21.94 9.88 5.00
CA PHE A 133 -22.76 8.67 4.95
C PHE A 133 -24.15 8.99 5.50
N ASN A 134 -25.17 8.50 4.82
CA ASN A 134 -26.55 8.68 5.26
C ASN A 134 -26.86 7.93 6.57
N GLN A 135 -26.09 6.89 6.88
CA GLN A 135 -26.29 6.03 8.06
C GLN A 135 -25.32 6.43 9.17
N PRO A 136 -25.83 6.79 10.38
CA PRO A 136 -24.98 7.27 11.47
C PRO A 136 -23.88 6.29 11.90
N THR A 137 -24.19 4.99 11.92
CA THR A 137 -23.19 3.96 12.29
C THR A 137 -22.06 3.90 11.27
N LEU A 138 -22.38 3.97 9.97
CA LEU A 138 -21.35 3.98 8.92
C LEU A 138 -20.50 5.25 8.99
N GLN A 139 -21.11 6.40 9.30
CA GLN A 139 -20.36 7.64 9.54
C GLN A 139 -19.43 7.53 10.75
N LYS A 140 -19.89 6.89 11.86
CA LYS A 140 -19.03 6.63 13.04
C LYS A 140 -17.83 5.75 12.67
N ILE A 141 -18.05 4.67 11.90
CA ILE A 141 -16.99 3.77 11.41
C ILE A 141 -15.98 4.56 10.55
N TYR A 142 -16.47 5.33 9.59
CA TYR A 142 -15.62 6.13 8.71
C TYR A 142 -14.82 7.18 9.48
N ASN A 143 -15.46 7.97 10.34
CA ASN A 143 -14.80 9.01 11.13
C ASN A 143 -13.73 8.41 12.07
N LYS A 144 -14.01 7.23 12.63
CA LYS A 144 -13.05 6.55 13.47
C LYS A 144 -11.88 6.00 12.66
N TRP A 145 -12.14 5.46 11.46
CA TRP A 145 -11.09 5.00 10.53
C TRP A 145 -10.22 6.14 10.04
N SER A 146 -10.80 7.20 9.48
CA SER A 146 -10.07 8.37 8.98
C SER A 146 -9.39 9.17 10.09
N GLY A 147 -9.97 9.19 11.30
CA GLY A 147 -9.42 9.88 12.48
C GLY A 147 -8.39 9.08 13.27
N GLN A 148 -8.04 7.86 12.87
CA GLN A 148 -7.05 7.03 13.58
C GLN A 148 -5.64 7.60 13.59
N GLY A 149 -5.40 8.67 12.81
CA GLY A 149 -4.04 9.20 12.63
C GLY A 149 -3.09 8.14 12.09
N LEU A 150 -3.58 7.27 11.19
CA LEU A 150 -2.70 6.37 10.46
C LEU A 150 -1.60 7.23 9.85
N LYS A 151 -0.40 7.11 10.39
CA LYS A 151 0.76 7.82 9.85
C LYS A 151 1.00 7.29 8.44
N ILE A 152 0.59 8.06 7.47
CA ILE A 152 0.81 7.79 6.04
C ILE A 152 2.00 8.62 5.61
N PHE A 153 2.87 8.04 4.82
CA PHE A 153 4.08 8.70 4.36
C PHE A 153 4.18 8.66 2.83
N LEU A 154 4.61 9.76 2.25
CA LEU A 154 4.93 9.87 0.83
C LEU A 154 6.43 9.87 0.64
N ASN A 155 6.95 8.93 -0.14
CA ASN A 155 8.34 8.92 -0.55
C ASN A 155 8.48 9.74 -1.84
N ASN A 156 9.25 10.82 -1.76
CA ASN A 156 9.60 11.67 -2.91
C ASN A 156 11.06 11.43 -3.28
N TYR A 157 11.32 11.14 -4.56
CA TYR A 157 12.66 10.81 -5.03
C TYR A 157 13.22 11.94 -5.87
N TYR A 158 14.49 12.29 -5.63
CA TYR A 158 15.19 13.34 -6.37
C TYR A 158 16.59 12.89 -6.79
N ILE A 159 17.01 13.36 -7.96
CA ILE A 159 18.38 13.24 -8.44
C ILE A 159 18.96 14.65 -8.55
N VAL A 160 20.09 14.87 -7.90
CA VAL A 160 20.84 16.13 -8.01
C VAL A 160 22.16 15.84 -8.70
N ILE A 161 22.42 16.50 -9.79
CA ILE A 161 23.71 16.48 -10.48
C ILE A 161 24.41 17.80 -10.28
N SER A 162 25.66 17.73 -9.81
CA SER A 162 26.58 18.88 -9.69
C SER A 162 27.75 18.67 -10.62
N VAL A 163 28.10 19.68 -11.40
CA VAL A 163 29.23 19.65 -12.33
C VAL A 163 30.10 20.87 -12.10
N SER A 164 31.39 20.66 -11.89
CA SER A 164 32.41 21.72 -11.72
C SER A 164 33.33 21.80 -12.93
N GLY A 165 34.11 22.92 -13.05
CA GLY A 165 35.09 23.11 -14.09
C GLY A 165 34.63 24.10 -15.18
N MET A 166 35.57 24.45 -16.11
CA MET A 166 35.32 25.49 -17.13
C MET A 166 34.21 25.11 -18.12
N ASP A 167 34.06 23.82 -18.44
CA ASP A 167 33.07 23.30 -19.38
C ASP A 167 31.77 22.79 -18.66
N ALA A 168 31.55 23.24 -17.41
CA ALA A 168 30.48 22.74 -16.55
C ALA A 168 29.09 22.80 -17.23
N ARG A 169 28.80 23.84 -18.01
CA ARG A 169 27.55 24.02 -18.71
C ARG A 169 27.26 22.93 -19.76
N ASP A 170 28.23 22.69 -20.63
CA ASP A 170 28.04 21.76 -21.75
C ASP A 170 28.03 20.31 -21.24
N LYS A 171 28.89 19.99 -20.30
CA LYS A 171 28.91 18.71 -19.59
C LYS A 171 27.62 18.45 -18.83
N LEU A 172 27.12 19.47 -18.12
CA LEU A 172 25.83 19.37 -17.40
C LEU A 172 24.69 19.04 -18.35
N ASN A 173 24.63 19.69 -19.53
CA ASN A 173 23.62 19.39 -20.54
C ASN A 173 23.77 17.95 -21.07
N GLN A 174 24.98 17.52 -21.36
CA GLN A 174 25.26 16.16 -21.82
C GLN A 174 24.83 15.10 -20.80
N TYR A 175 25.22 15.28 -19.52
CA TYR A 175 24.90 14.31 -18.46
C TYR A 175 23.42 14.31 -18.08
N CYS A 176 22.74 15.45 -18.20
CA CYS A 176 21.29 15.49 -18.07
C CYS A 176 20.59 14.66 -19.14
N ASN A 177 21.06 14.70 -20.39
CA ASN A 177 20.51 13.83 -21.46
C ASN A 177 20.73 12.35 -21.13
N TYR A 178 21.86 11.97 -20.50
CA TYR A 178 22.05 10.60 -20.05
C TYR A 178 21.08 10.21 -18.94
N ILE A 179 20.84 11.08 -17.94
CA ILE A 179 19.85 10.84 -16.90
C ILE A 179 18.46 10.64 -17.51
N GLU A 180 18.04 11.51 -18.42
CA GLU A 180 16.71 11.47 -19.03
C GLU A 180 16.53 10.23 -19.93
N SER A 181 17.56 9.83 -20.69
CA SER A 181 17.46 8.67 -21.59
C SER A 181 17.62 7.33 -20.88
N ILE A 182 18.63 7.17 -20.02
CA ILE A 182 18.90 5.90 -19.33
C ILE A 182 17.86 5.62 -18.26
N LEU A 183 17.50 6.65 -17.48
CA LEU A 183 16.51 6.51 -16.42
C LEU A 183 15.07 6.84 -16.87
N ALA A 184 14.78 6.80 -18.17
CA ALA A 184 13.43 7.05 -18.69
C ALA A 184 12.32 6.25 -17.98
N PRO A 185 12.49 4.96 -17.60
CA PRO A 185 11.49 4.21 -16.83
C PRO A 185 11.15 4.83 -15.48
N TYR A 186 12.09 5.56 -14.86
CA TYR A 186 11.90 6.28 -13.59
C TYR A 186 11.19 7.63 -13.76
N LYS A 187 10.89 8.03 -15.01
CA LYS A 187 10.20 9.26 -15.40
C LYS A 187 10.85 10.52 -14.77
N PRO A 188 12.12 10.79 -15.05
CA PRO A 188 12.80 11.97 -14.53
C PRO A 188 12.15 13.25 -15.07
N GLN A 189 11.83 14.18 -14.15
CA GLN A 189 11.26 15.48 -14.46
C GLN A 189 12.19 16.55 -13.91
N LEU A 190 12.77 17.35 -14.81
CA LEU A 190 13.64 18.46 -14.43
C LEU A 190 12.84 19.54 -13.69
N LEU A 191 13.26 19.90 -12.48
CA LEU A 191 12.64 20.97 -11.71
C LEU A 191 12.99 22.31 -12.34
N LYS A 192 11.96 23.09 -12.69
CA LYS A 192 12.09 24.41 -13.27
C LYS A 192 11.90 25.48 -12.22
N ASN A 193 12.85 26.43 -12.11
CA ASN A 193 12.84 27.47 -11.08
C ASN A 193 11.65 28.42 -11.16
N ASN A 194 11.00 28.51 -12.32
CA ASN A 194 9.80 29.32 -12.57
C ASN A 194 8.47 28.54 -12.41
N LYS A 195 8.50 27.33 -11.85
CA LYS A 195 7.32 26.51 -11.57
C LYS A 195 7.06 26.38 -10.07
N PRO A 196 5.79 26.07 -9.66
CA PRO A 196 5.44 25.92 -8.24
C PRO A 196 6.19 24.80 -7.50
N ASP A 197 6.54 23.70 -8.19
CA ASP A 197 7.41 22.66 -7.65
C ASP A 197 8.81 22.87 -8.25
N ASN A 198 9.63 23.61 -7.55
CA ASN A 198 10.93 24.08 -8.02
C ASN A 198 12.05 23.63 -7.09
N MET A 199 13.28 24.00 -7.45
CA MET A 199 14.48 23.64 -6.70
C MET A 199 14.47 24.17 -5.26
N ALA A 200 13.89 25.36 -5.00
CA ALA A 200 13.79 25.91 -3.66
C ALA A 200 12.83 25.09 -2.77
N CYS A 201 11.76 24.50 -3.35
CA CYS A 201 10.87 23.60 -2.61
C CYS A 201 11.59 22.32 -2.18
N PHE A 202 12.44 21.76 -3.05
CA PHE A 202 13.28 20.62 -2.70
C PHE A 202 14.27 20.97 -1.57
N LEU A 203 15.02 22.07 -1.73
CA LEU A 203 15.98 22.52 -0.72
C LEU A 203 15.29 22.89 0.60
N GLY A 204 14.12 23.49 0.54
CA GLY A 204 13.31 23.81 1.72
C GLY A 204 12.93 22.58 2.55
N ARG A 205 12.65 21.45 1.92
CA ARG A 205 12.40 20.17 2.62
C ARG A 205 13.64 19.61 3.30
N VAL A 206 14.83 19.80 2.67
CA VAL A 206 16.08 19.31 3.22
C VAL A 206 16.54 20.17 4.39
N LEU A 207 16.38 21.49 4.30
CA LEU A 207 16.95 22.47 5.26
C LEU A 207 15.98 22.87 6.37
N SER A 208 14.69 22.92 6.07
CA SER A 208 13.63 23.36 6.98
C SER A 208 12.52 22.30 7.06
N PRO A 209 12.78 21.16 7.70
CA PRO A 209 11.86 20.00 7.72
C PRO A 209 10.56 20.26 8.47
N ILE A 210 10.50 21.23 9.40
CA ILE A 210 9.27 21.63 10.10
C ILE A 210 8.40 22.49 9.19
N SER A 211 8.97 23.59 8.66
CA SER A 211 8.22 24.61 7.89
C SER A 211 7.97 24.18 6.45
N LYS A 212 8.86 23.38 5.86
CA LYS A 212 8.80 22.88 4.48
C LYS A 212 8.42 23.99 3.48
N PRO A 213 9.17 25.09 3.38
CA PRO A 213 8.80 26.23 2.59
C PRO A 213 8.60 25.86 1.11
N ARG A 214 7.54 26.42 0.51
CA ARG A 214 7.19 26.21 -0.90
C ARG A 214 7.11 27.55 -1.64
N PRO A 215 8.24 28.20 -1.91
CA PRO A 215 8.24 29.45 -2.68
C PRO A 215 7.76 29.17 -4.11
N LYS A 216 6.98 30.10 -4.66
CA LYS A 216 6.46 29.98 -6.04
C LYS A 216 7.56 29.98 -7.09
N PHE A 217 8.67 30.65 -6.79
CA PHE A 217 9.83 30.79 -7.67
C PHE A 217 11.10 30.57 -6.86
N ALA A 218 12.11 29.98 -7.49
CA ALA A 218 13.49 30.04 -7.00
C ALA A 218 14.19 31.26 -7.62
N ASP A 219 14.71 32.13 -6.79
CA ASP A 219 15.45 33.33 -7.18
C ASP A 219 16.82 33.41 -6.49
N ASN A 220 17.53 34.51 -6.65
CA ASN A 220 18.86 34.70 -6.08
C ASN A 220 18.85 34.80 -4.53
N ASN A 221 17.68 34.93 -3.90
CA ASN A 221 17.53 34.95 -2.44
C ASN A 221 17.22 33.54 -1.87
N ILE A 222 17.46 32.47 -2.64
CA ILE A 222 17.07 31.11 -2.30
C ILE A 222 17.58 30.70 -0.92
N SER A 223 18.81 31.06 -0.54
CA SER A 223 19.39 30.73 0.76
C SER A 223 18.53 31.19 1.94
N ASN A 224 18.01 32.42 1.88
CA ASN A 224 17.15 32.94 2.95
C ASN A 224 15.74 32.36 2.94
N VAL A 225 15.24 32.03 1.76
CA VAL A 225 13.88 31.49 1.60
C VAL A 225 13.78 30.03 2.09
N VAL A 226 14.85 29.24 1.91
CA VAL A 226 14.84 27.82 2.29
C VAL A 226 15.28 27.56 3.74
N THR A 227 15.86 28.56 4.42
CA THR A 227 16.36 28.48 5.81
C THR A 227 15.38 29.11 6.79
N VAL A 228 14.18 28.55 6.88
CA VAL A 228 13.10 29.09 7.73
C VAL A 228 13.17 28.54 9.16
N ASP A 229 13.59 27.29 9.31
CA ASP A 229 13.72 26.66 10.62
C ASP A 229 15.10 27.01 11.24
N ASP A 230 15.12 27.32 12.53
CA ASP A 230 16.37 27.44 13.27
C ASP A 230 16.97 26.06 13.52
N VAL A 231 18.30 25.95 13.41
CA VAL A 231 19.03 24.68 13.56
C VAL A 231 20.02 24.77 14.73
N GLU A 232 19.90 23.87 15.68
CA GLU A 232 20.79 23.76 16.82
C GLU A 232 21.46 22.39 16.87
N PHE A 233 22.79 22.39 16.91
CA PHE A 233 23.59 21.16 17.10
C PHE A 233 23.77 20.90 18.60
N LEU A 234 23.22 19.79 19.08
CA LEU A 234 23.25 19.41 20.49
C LEU A 234 24.57 18.68 20.85
N LYS A 235 24.89 18.65 22.14
CA LYS A 235 26.11 18.01 22.65
C LYS A 235 26.13 16.49 22.41
N ASP A 236 24.97 15.86 22.37
CA ASP A 236 24.79 14.43 22.12
C ASP A 236 24.90 14.06 20.62
N GLY A 237 25.18 15.05 19.76
CA GLY A 237 25.28 14.85 18.30
C GLY A 237 23.93 14.93 17.58
N LEU A 238 22.82 15.09 18.30
CA LEU A 238 21.52 15.31 17.68
C LEU A 238 21.39 16.73 17.14
N VAL A 239 20.54 16.90 16.16
CA VAL A 239 20.18 18.19 15.59
C VAL A 239 18.76 18.53 16.01
N ARG A 240 18.56 19.74 16.54
CA ARG A 240 17.23 20.25 16.89
C ARG A 240 16.84 21.31 15.89
N TYR A 241 15.67 21.17 15.29
CA TYR A 241 15.03 22.19 14.47
C TYR A 241 13.94 22.88 15.29
N ILE A 242 13.78 24.18 15.09
CA ILE A 242 12.80 25.01 15.80
C ILE A 242 12.13 25.93 14.80
N SER A 243 10.81 25.97 14.78
CA SER A 243 10.03 26.89 13.94
C SER A 243 8.65 27.15 14.52
N GLY A 244 8.28 28.43 14.68
CA GLY A 244 6.93 28.84 15.12
C GLY A 244 6.44 28.19 16.42
N GLY A 245 7.36 27.92 17.36
CA GLY A 245 7.04 27.22 18.63
C GLY A 245 7.06 25.68 18.55
N ASN A 246 7.12 25.12 17.36
CA ASN A 246 7.31 23.69 17.14
C ASN A 246 8.79 23.31 17.16
N GLN A 247 9.09 22.11 17.60
CA GLN A 247 10.44 21.56 17.53
C GLN A 247 10.43 20.14 16.99
N SER A 248 11.55 19.75 16.37
CA SER A 248 11.83 18.39 15.90
C SER A 248 13.29 18.07 16.14
N PHE A 249 13.58 16.84 16.46
CA PHE A 249 14.93 16.33 16.65
C PHE A 249 15.30 15.43 15.48
N ALA A 250 16.57 15.47 15.07
CA ALA A 250 17.08 14.59 14.01
C ALA A 250 18.41 13.96 14.41
N ALA A 251 18.62 12.73 13.94
CA ALA A 251 19.89 12.02 14.02
C ALA A 251 20.46 11.84 12.61
N MET A 252 21.77 12.14 12.49
CA MET A 252 22.55 11.88 11.29
C MET A 252 23.13 10.48 11.41
N ILE A 253 22.77 9.57 10.52
CA ILE A 253 23.25 8.18 10.54
C ILE A 253 23.97 7.88 9.22
N SER A 254 25.15 7.26 9.32
CA SER A 254 25.90 6.74 8.19
C SER A 254 26.31 5.29 8.44
N PHE A 255 27.08 4.68 7.55
CA PHE A 255 27.64 3.35 7.77
C PHE A 255 29.03 3.46 8.40
N LYS A 256 29.31 2.61 9.38
CA LYS A 256 30.62 2.54 10.05
C LYS A 256 31.68 1.91 9.14
N THR A 257 31.28 0.87 8.42
CA THR A 257 32.09 0.12 7.47
C THR A 257 31.36 -0.01 6.15
N SER A 258 32.09 -0.26 5.06
CA SER A 258 31.48 -0.66 3.81
C SER A 258 30.67 -1.93 4.04
N PRO A 259 29.41 -2.02 3.64
CA PRO A 259 28.68 -3.27 3.70
C PRO A 259 29.32 -4.29 2.74
N ASP A 260 29.48 -5.53 3.20
CA ASP A 260 29.99 -6.62 2.36
C ASP A 260 28.95 -7.02 1.30
N TYR A 261 27.69 -6.93 1.65
CA TYR A 261 26.53 -7.16 0.78
C TYR A 261 25.45 -6.14 1.09
N LEU A 262 24.89 -5.55 0.05
CA LEU A 262 23.73 -4.65 0.18
C LEU A 262 22.65 -5.14 -0.78
N ASP A 263 21.42 -5.26 -0.27
CA ASP A 263 20.25 -5.61 -1.03
C ASP A 263 19.35 -4.38 -1.22
N GLU A 264 18.68 -4.29 -2.36
CA GLU A 264 17.66 -3.24 -2.60
C GLU A 264 16.54 -3.27 -1.56
N GLU A 265 16.23 -4.45 -0.99
CA GLU A 265 15.22 -4.62 0.06
C GLU A 265 15.57 -3.85 1.34
N PHE A 266 16.83 -3.48 1.56
CA PHE A 266 17.22 -2.64 2.70
C PHE A 266 16.46 -1.31 2.71
N PHE A 267 16.38 -0.62 1.57
CA PHE A 267 15.69 0.68 1.47
C PHE A 267 14.17 0.55 1.61
N ASP A 268 13.61 -0.54 1.12
CA ASP A 268 12.19 -0.86 1.32
C ASP A 268 11.90 -1.14 2.79
N THR A 269 12.80 -1.87 3.46
CA THR A 269 12.63 -2.25 4.87
C THR A 269 12.80 -1.07 5.81
N ILE A 270 13.78 -0.16 5.60
CA ILE A 270 13.89 1.05 6.42
C ILE A 270 12.69 1.98 6.24
N SER A 271 12.04 1.95 5.09
CA SER A 271 10.81 2.72 4.84
C SER A 271 9.62 2.20 5.66
N THR A 272 9.72 1.06 6.33
CA THR A 272 8.69 0.58 7.28
C THR A 272 8.70 1.34 8.61
N ILE A 273 9.79 2.06 8.92
CA ILE A 273 9.88 2.89 10.13
C ILE A 273 8.88 4.04 10.02
N GLN A 274 7.99 4.17 10.98
CA GLN A 274 6.85 5.10 10.95
C GLN A 274 7.27 6.52 11.36
N THR A 275 8.23 7.11 10.61
CA THR A 275 8.71 8.46 10.80
C THR A 275 9.08 9.14 9.48
N GLU A 276 9.17 10.45 9.51
CA GLU A 276 9.79 11.23 8.44
C GLU A 276 11.29 10.98 8.39
N MET A 277 11.86 10.89 7.19
CA MET A 277 13.29 10.70 7.01
C MET A 277 13.80 11.26 5.67
N ILE A 278 15.08 11.56 5.63
CA ILE A 278 15.81 11.83 4.39
C ILE A 278 16.87 10.75 4.24
N CYS A 279 16.81 9.98 3.15
CA CYS A 279 17.90 9.10 2.74
C CYS A 279 18.61 9.78 1.57
N MET A 280 19.89 10.10 1.73
CA MET A 280 20.72 10.71 0.72
C MET A 280 21.94 9.84 0.44
N ASN A 281 22.09 9.42 -0.81
CA ASN A 281 23.23 8.67 -1.28
C ASN A 281 24.01 9.54 -2.27
N ALA A 282 25.21 9.95 -1.88
CA ALA A 282 26.08 10.78 -2.70
C ALA A 282 27.18 9.93 -3.36
N PHE A 283 27.44 10.20 -4.62
CA PHE A 283 28.43 9.53 -5.44
C PHE A 283 29.33 10.58 -6.09
N HIS A 284 30.60 10.58 -5.70
CA HIS A 284 31.63 11.34 -6.41
C HIS A 284 32.30 10.44 -7.42
N ILE A 285 32.17 10.77 -8.67
CA ILE A 285 32.69 9.96 -9.78
C ILE A 285 34.23 9.98 -9.74
N MET A 286 34.84 8.85 -9.97
CA MET A 286 36.31 8.75 -10.04
C MET A 286 36.77 8.76 -11.50
N GLY A 287 37.77 9.61 -11.82
CA GLY A 287 38.40 9.63 -13.15
C GLY A 287 39.21 8.37 -13.43
N ALA A 288 39.38 8.02 -14.69
CA ALA A 288 40.08 6.78 -15.10
C ALA A 288 41.49 6.62 -14.47
N SER A 289 42.27 7.72 -14.44
CA SER A 289 43.62 7.70 -13.80
C SER A 289 43.58 7.49 -12.29
N GLN A 290 42.56 8.00 -11.60
CA GLN A 290 42.34 7.80 -10.16
C GLN A 290 41.91 6.36 -9.89
N VAL A 291 41.11 5.76 -10.75
CA VAL A 291 40.66 4.37 -10.63
C VAL A 291 41.86 3.47 -10.81
N GLU A 292 42.66 3.69 -11.87
CA GLU A 292 43.89 2.90 -12.15
C GLU A 292 44.87 2.97 -10.98
N SER A 293 45.20 4.16 -10.48
CA SER A 293 46.09 4.33 -9.33
C SER A 293 45.58 3.65 -8.07
N THR A 294 44.28 3.70 -7.81
CA THR A 294 43.63 3.07 -6.66
C THR A 294 43.71 1.54 -6.73
N ILE A 295 43.46 0.96 -7.90
CA ILE A 295 43.49 -0.49 -8.10
C ILE A 295 44.94 -0.99 -8.02
N ARG A 296 45.88 -0.31 -8.69
CA ARG A 296 47.30 -0.63 -8.62
C ARG A 296 47.82 -0.61 -7.17
N GLN A 297 47.44 0.39 -6.38
CA GLN A 297 47.81 0.46 -4.97
C GLN A 297 47.22 -0.70 -4.16
N ARG A 298 46.00 -1.13 -4.46
CA ARG A 298 45.37 -2.30 -3.81
C ARG A 298 46.11 -3.59 -4.18
N ILE A 299 46.44 -3.80 -5.45
CA ILE A 299 47.21 -4.96 -5.91
C ILE A 299 48.54 -4.98 -5.21
N SER A 300 49.33 -3.89 -5.22
CA SER A 300 50.63 -3.84 -4.57
C SER A 300 50.56 -4.05 -3.05
N THR A 301 49.50 -3.58 -2.40
CA THR A 301 49.27 -3.80 -0.96
C THR A 301 48.88 -5.26 -0.68
N ALA A 302 48.12 -5.90 -1.59
CA ALA A 302 47.79 -7.30 -1.50
C ALA A 302 48.99 -8.19 -1.70
N ASP A 303 49.83 -7.92 -2.72
CA ASP A 303 51.08 -8.63 -2.98
C ASP A 303 52.07 -8.55 -1.81
N SER A 304 52.07 -7.43 -1.06
CA SER A 304 52.96 -7.23 0.09
C SER A 304 52.48 -7.90 1.38
N LYS A 305 51.25 -8.36 1.45
CA LYS A 305 50.65 -9.03 2.62
C LYS A 305 50.61 -10.54 2.38
N SER A 306 51.30 -11.31 3.24
CA SER A 306 51.29 -12.79 3.20
C SER A 306 49.90 -13.44 3.44
N THR A 307 48.85 -12.64 3.71
CA THR A 307 47.48 -13.10 3.98
C THR A 307 46.52 -12.89 2.81
N SER A 308 46.98 -12.32 1.69
CA SER A 308 46.12 -12.11 0.51
C SER A 308 46.12 -13.38 -0.34
N THR A 309 44.93 -13.81 -0.78
CA THR A 309 44.77 -14.97 -1.67
C THR A 309 45.03 -14.55 -3.13
N GLU A 310 45.52 -15.46 -3.95
CA GLU A 310 45.64 -15.26 -5.41
C GLU A 310 44.32 -14.85 -6.05
N GLU A 311 43.20 -15.34 -5.52
CA GLU A 311 41.86 -14.95 -5.93
C GLU A 311 41.55 -13.46 -5.74
N GLN A 312 42.02 -12.84 -4.63
CA GLN A 312 41.82 -11.40 -4.39
C GLN A 312 42.61 -10.54 -5.36
N ILE A 313 43.83 -10.97 -5.72
CA ILE A 313 44.66 -10.28 -6.70
C ILE A 313 44.06 -10.43 -8.10
N SER A 314 43.67 -11.64 -8.49
CA SER A 314 43.00 -11.93 -9.75
C SER A 314 41.68 -11.15 -9.91
N HIS A 315 40.89 -11.06 -8.86
CA HIS A 315 39.69 -10.25 -8.87
C HIS A 315 39.94 -8.74 -9.03
N ALA A 316 41.00 -8.22 -8.35
CA ALA A 316 41.39 -6.83 -8.52
C ALA A 316 41.87 -6.52 -9.95
N GLN A 317 42.54 -7.46 -10.59
CA GLN A 317 42.99 -7.37 -12.00
C GLN A 317 41.78 -7.40 -12.94
N SER A 318 40.81 -8.29 -12.75
CA SER A 318 39.62 -8.35 -13.56
C SER A 318 38.79 -7.04 -13.48
N VAL A 319 38.66 -6.47 -12.29
CA VAL A 319 38.03 -5.17 -12.07
C VAL A 319 38.72 -4.05 -12.84
N MET A 320 40.06 -4.08 -12.92
CA MET A 320 40.85 -3.13 -13.68
C MET A 320 40.57 -3.26 -15.18
N ASP A 321 40.56 -4.48 -15.71
CA ASP A 321 40.28 -4.76 -17.11
C ASP A 321 38.86 -4.35 -17.52
N GLU A 322 37.88 -4.60 -16.66
CA GLU A 322 36.50 -4.16 -16.86
C GLU A 322 36.36 -2.64 -16.81
N ASN A 323 37.11 -1.95 -15.98
CA ASN A 323 37.15 -0.48 -15.97
C ASN A 323 37.79 0.07 -17.23
N VAL A 324 38.88 -0.50 -17.71
CA VAL A 324 39.57 -0.10 -18.95
C VAL A 324 38.64 -0.34 -20.15
N SER A 325 37.93 -1.48 -20.19
CA SER A 325 36.99 -1.80 -21.27
C SER A 325 35.71 -0.94 -21.23
N GLY A 326 35.51 -0.17 -20.19
CA GLY A 326 34.31 0.69 -20.08
C GLY A 326 33.11 0.05 -19.45
N ASN A 327 33.17 -1.22 -19.07
CA ASN A 327 32.03 -1.97 -18.56
C ASN A 327 31.72 -1.67 -17.09
N GLN A 328 32.70 -1.26 -16.28
CA GLN A 328 32.50 -0.82 -14.90
C GLN A 328 33.27 0.47 -14.59
N SER A 329 32.72 1.26 -13.66
CA SER A 329 33.37 2.45 -13.11
C SER A 329 33.47 2.36 -11.58
N LEU A 330 34.32 3.16 -10.98
CA LEU A 330 34.50 3.26 -9.54
C LEU A 330 33.98 4.62 -9.06
N VAL A 331 33.27 4.63 -7.95
CA VAL A 331 32.73 5.85 -7.35
C VAL A 331 33.03 5.91 -5.85
N ASN A 332 33.20 7.13 -5.32
CA ASN A 332 33.22 7.35 -3.89
C ASN A 332 31.78 7.54 -3.42
N TYR A 333 31.27 6.63 -2.62
CA TYR A 333 29.93 6.57 -2.10
C TYR A 333 29.84 7.08 -0.66
N TYR A 334 28.86 7.90 -0.36
CA TYR A 334 28.53 8.36 0.99
C TYR A 334 27.04 8.21 1.26
N PRO A 335 26.64 7.27 2.16
CA PRO A 335 25.27 7.16 2.64
C PRO A 335 25.01 8.11 3.79
N LEU A 336 23.87 8.76 3.80
CA LEU A 336 23.36 9.55 4.92
C LEU A 336 21.87 9.33 5.10
N PHE A 337 21.49 8.96 6.30
CA PHE A 337 20.11 8.85 6.74
C PHE A 337 19.85 9.89 7.83
N VAL A 338 18.87 10.75 7.60
CA VAL A 338 18.41 11.73 8.59
C VAL A 338 17.05 11.25 9.08
N ILE A 339 16.98 10.82 10.32
CA ILE A 339 15.75 10.31 10.94
C ILE A 339 15.24 11.36 11.90
N PHE A 340 13.94 11.69 11.80
CA PHE A 340 13.29 12.70 12.61
C PHE A 340 12.45 12.10 13.74
N GLY A 341 12.27 12.88 14.83
CA GLY A 341 11.36 12.57 15.94
C GLY A 341 10.85 13.84 16.58
N SER A 342 9.60 13.83 17.05
CA SER A 342 9.01 14.99 17.73
C SER A 342 9.61 15.21 19.12
N THR A 343 10.06 14.13 19.76
CA THR A 343 10.80 14.12 21.03
C THR A 343 12.08 13.31 20.90
N LYS A 344 12.99 13.46 21.86
CA LYS A 344 14.22 12.65 21.88
C LYS A 344 13.94 11.16 22.12
N GLU A 345 12.96 10.85 22.94
CA GLU A 345 12.56 9.48 23.26
C GLU A 345 11.97 8.79 22.01
N GLU A 346 11.16 9.50 21.28
CA GLU A 346 10.60 9.00 20.01
C GLU A 346 11.71 8.78 18.98
N LEU A 347 12.63 9.73 18.84
CA LEU A 347 13.77 9.62 17.95
C LEU A 347 14.67 8.43 18.32
N GLU A 348 14.94 8.20 19.61
CA GLU A 348 15.74 7.07 20.07
C GLU A 348 15.10 5.73 19.71
N LYS A 349 13.76 5.63 19.82
CA LYS A 349 13.01 4.45 19.37
C LYS A 349 13.25 4.19 17.88
N TYR A 350 13.13 5.20 17.03
CA TYR A 350 13.34 5.07 15.58
C TYR A 350 14.80 4.73 15.22
N ILE A 351 15.78 5.32 15.93
CA ILE A 351 17.20 4.98 15.78
C ILE A 351 17.44 3.50 16.10
N ASN A 352 16.84 2.99 17.18
CA ASN A 352 17.00 1.58 17.57
C ASN A 352 16.33 0.65 16.56
N GLU A 353 15.19 1.01 16.00
CA GLU A 353 14.54 0.27 14.92
C GLU A 353 15.41 0.25 13.66
N PHE A 354 15.97 1.39 13.26
CA PHE A 354 16.90 1.50 12.14
C PHE A 354 18.14 0.62 12.35
N LYS A 355 18.73 0.63 13.55
CA LYS A 355 19.87 -0.23 13.89
C LYS A 355 19.52 -1.71 13.79
N LYS A 356 18.35 -2.10 14.27
CA LYS A 356 17.87 -3.49 14.19
C LYS A 356 17.70 -3.94 12.74
N ILE A 357 17.07 -3.12 11.91
CA ILE A 357 16.92 -3.39 10.48
C ILE A 357 18.31 -3.46 9.81
N SER A 358 19.19 -2.49 10.04
CA SER A 358 20.53 -2.48 9.46
C SER A 358 21.31 -3.75 9.81
N ALA A 359 21.21 -4.20 11.07
CA ALA A 359 21.88 -5.41 11.52
C ALA A 359 21.38 -6.68 10.81
N SER A 360 20.06 -6.76 10.46
CA SER A 360 19.52 -7.90 9.72
C SER A 360 20.03 -7.99 8.27
N PHE A 361 20.54 -6.86 7.73
CA PHE A 361 21.23 -6.81 6.42
C PHE A 361 22.76 -6.80 6.54
N GLY A 362 23.33 -7.13 7.70
CA GLY A 362 24.77 -7.13 7.92
C GLY A 362 25.44 -5.75 7.89
N ILE A 363 24.64 -4.67 8.00
CA ILE A 363 25.11 -3.29 7.95
C ILE A 363 25.37 -2.80 9.38
N ALA A 364 26.54 -2.18 9.61
CA ALA A 364 26.89 -1.53 10.87
C ALA A 364 26.62 -0.01 10.78
N PRO A 365 25.46 0.50 11.24
CA PRO A 365 25.16 1.92 11.23
C PRO A 365 25.89 2.64 12.35
N ILE A 366 26.20 3.92 12.13
CA ILE A 366 26.75 4.81 13.15
C ILE A 366 25.92 6.09 13.23
N VAL A 367 25.46 6.42 14.43
CA VAL A 367 24.90 7.76 14.71
C VAL A 367 26.07 8.73 14.83
N GLU A 368 26.13 9.69 13.91
CA GLU A 368 27.21 10.64 13.86
C GLU A 368 27.11 11.64 15.02
N SER A 369 28.06 11.63 15.93
CA SER A 369 28.13 12.59 17.03
C SER A 369 29.15 13.70 16.72
N PHE A 370 30.42 13.33 16.55
CA PHE A 370 31.47 14.28 16.16
C PHE A 370 31.27 14.85 14.76
N ALA A 371 30.91 13.99 13.83
CA ALA A 371 30.70 14.39 12.45
C ALA A 371 29.26 14.89 12.15
N ALA A 372 28.39 15.01 13.16
CA ALA A 372 26.99 15.39 12.97
C ALA A 372 26.83 16.68 12.17
N LYS A 373 27.61 17.71 12.50
CA LYS A 373 27.57 18.97 11.78
C LYS A 373 28.06 18.85 10.33
N VAL A 374 29.14 18.12 10.08
CA VAL A 374 29.66 17.91 8.73
C VAL A 374 28.67 17.08 7.91
N SER A 375 28.11 16.04 8.50
CA SER A 375 27.06 15.20 7.87
C SER A 375 25.81 16.00 7.57
N TRP A 376 25.42 16.92 8.45
CA TRP A 376 24.28 17.82 8.21
C TRP A 376 24.53 18.72 6.98
N PHE A 377 25.74 19.28 6.83
CA PHE A 377 26.09 20.05 5.64
C PHE A 377 26.22 19.15 4.40
N ALA A 378 26.71 17.91 4.52
CA ALA A 378 26.87 16.99 3.40
C ALA A 378 25.57 16.66 2.66
N GLN A 379 24.41 16.77 3.34
CA GLN A 379 23.10 16.61 2.69
C GLN A 379 22.77 17.75 1.71
N ILE A 380 23.49 18.86 1.76
CA ILE A 380 23.21 20.05 0.95
C ILE A 380 23.98 19.93 -0.37
N PRO A 381 23.32 20.06 -1.54
CA PRO A 381 24.02 20.09 -2.82
C PRO A 381 25.09 21.20 -2.84
N GLY A 382 26.28 20.87 -3.25
CA GLY A 382 27.44 21.78 -3.27
C GLY A 382 28.41 21.59 -2.10
N PHE A 383 27.99 21.00 -0.99
CA PHE A 383 28.92 20.57 0.06
C PHE A 383 29.43 19.16 -0.26
N ASN A 384 30.68 19.04 -0.74
CA ASN A 384 31.26 17.77 -1.20
C ASN A 384 32.25 17.17 -0.20
N VAL A 385 32.10 17.51 1.10
CA VAL A 385 32.89 16.94 2.19
C VAL A 385 32.08 15.81 2.84
N PHE A 386 32.56 14.58 2.66
CA PHE A 386 31.90 13.39 3.14
C PHE A 386 32.74 12.73 4.24
N PRO A 387 32.26 12.68 5.50
CA PRO A 387 33.04 12.17 6.65
C PRO A 387 33.46 10.70 6.49
N ARG A 388 32.64 9.88 5.84
CA ARG A 388 32.86 8.43 5.69
C ARG A 388 32.44 7.97 4.31
N SER A 389 33.35 8.05 3.34
CA SER A 389 33.08 7.56 1.99
C SER A 389 33.69 6.17 1.75
N PHE A 390 33.01 5.39 0.92
CA PHE A 390 33.41 4.05 0.48
C PHE A 390 33.61 4.04 -1.02
N LYS A 391 34.52 3.21 -1.51
CA LYS A 391 34.71 3.01 -2.95
C LYS A 391 33.88 1.83 -3.40
N LEU A 392 32.95 2.08 -4.32
CA LEU A 392 32.05 1.07 -4.87
C LEU A 392 32.20 0.99 -6.39
N LEU A 393 32.07 -0.22 -6.93
CA LEU A 393 31.87 -0.44 -8.36
C LEU A 393 30.48 0.05 -8.78
N SER A 394 30.32 0.44 -10.05
CA SER A 394 29.05 0.98 -10.59
C SER A 394 27.83 0.11 -10.30
N ARG A 395 27.97 -1.22 -10.40
CA ARG A 395 26.87 -2.14 -10.10
C ARG A 395 26.51 -2.15 -8.59
N ALA A 396 27.52 -2.17 -7.72
CA ALA A 396 27.30 -2.07 -6.28
C ALA A 396 26.72 -0.69 -5.88
N ALA A 397 27.20 0.39 -6.51
CA ALA A 397 26.64 1.72 -6.33
C ALA A 397 25.18 1.81 -6.78
N ALA A 398 24.81 1.14 -7.87
CA ALA A 398 23.44 1.12 -8.38
C ALA A 398 22.44 0.49 -7.40
N ILE A 399 22.85 -0.51 -6.62
CA ILE A 399 22.04 -1.13 -5.57
C ILE A 399 21.68 -0.13 -4.46
N THR A 400 22.59 0.82 -4.17
CA THR A 400 22.39 1.80 -3.08
C THR A 400 21.46 2.95 -3.42
N ILE A 401 20.86 2.98 -4.62
CA ILE A 401 19.98 4.05 -5.05
C ILE A 401 18.53 3.78 -4.61
N PRO A 402 17.95 4.57 -3.69
CA PRO A 402 16.64 4.34 -3.10
C PRO A 402 15.50 4.88 -3.99
N MET A 403 15.23 4.28 -5.13
CA MET A 403 14.19 4.73 -6.06
C MET A 403 13.11 3.66 -6.30
N SER A 404 12.92 2.74 -5.35
CA SER A 404 11.79 1.81 -5.34
C SER A 404 10.53 2.52 -4.82
N THR A 405 9.41 2.37 -5.52
CA THR A 405 8.13 2.96 -5.15
C THR A 405 7.07 1.89 -4.99
N GLN A 406 6.05 2.18 -4.17
CA GLN A 406 4.88 1.33 -4.04
C GLN A 406 3.77 1.79 -4.99
N PRO A 407 2.92 0.86 -5.47
CA PRO A 407 1.71 1.22 -6.19
C PRO A 407 0.83 2.14 -5.35
N ARG A 408 0.21 3.12 -6.00
CA ARG A 408 -0.72 4.04 -5.32
C ARG A 408 -2.17 3.58 -5.39
N GLY A 409 -2.48 2.56 -6.19
CA GLY A 409 -3.85 2.14 -6.45
C GLY A 409 -4.60 3.08 -7.38
N VAL A 410 -5.93 3.11 -7.26
CA VAL A 410 -6.83 3.85 -8.14
C VAL A 410 -7.64 4.85 -7.32
N GLU A 411 -7.57 6.13 -7.67
CA GLU A 411 -8.22 7.20 -6.92
C GLU A 411 -9.73 7.24 -7.19
N ASN A 412 -10.13 7.18 -8.46
CA ASN A 412 -11.52 7.31 -8.88
C ASN A 412 -12.05 6.02 -9.49
N SER A 413 -13.37 5.83 -9.47
CA SER A 413 -14.00 4.67 -10.08
C SER A 413 -15.29 5.05 -10.78
N ASP A 414 -15.89 4.10 -11.50
CA ASP A 414 -17.19 4.26 -12.12
C ASP A 414 -18.34 4.52 -11.11
N TRP A 415 -18.11 4.23 -9.83
CA TRP A 415 -19.09 4.51 -8.77
C TRP A 415 -19.02 5.95 -8.26
N GLY A 416 -17.89 6.64 -8.41
CA GLY A 416 -17.70 8.02 -7.97
C GLY A 416 -16.24 8.40 -7.75
N SER A 417 -16.03 9.63 -7.31
CA SER A 417 -14.72 10.19 -7.03
C SER A 417 -14.16 9.76 -5.66
N GLY A 418 -12.85 9.75 -5.57
CA GLY A 418 -12.06 9.43 -4.39
C GLY A 418 -11.95 7.93 -4.11
N PRO A 419 -10.88 7.45 -3.46
CA PRO A 419 -10.63 6.05 -3.17
C PRO A 419 -11.70 5.48 -2.24
N LEU A 420 -12.04 4.21 -2.41
CA LEU A 420 -12.99 3.53 -1.52
C LEU A 420 -12.49 3.54 -0.08
N VAL A 421 -11.24 3.19 0.08
CA VAL A 421 -10.50 3.24 1.34
C VAL A 421 -9.02 3.41 1.03
N VAL A 422 -8.29 4.10 1.91
CA VAL A 422 -6.84 4.15 1.83
C VAL A 422 -6.26 3.22 2.88
N PHE A 423 -5.54 2.20 2.41
CA PHE A 423 -4.77 1.32 3.27
C PHE A 423 -3.30 1.74 3.28
N PRO A 424 -2.62 1.72 4.42
CA PRO A 424 -1.17 1.79 4.41
C PRO A 424 -0.58 0.54 3.73
N THR A 425 0.42 0.73 2.89
CA THR A 425 1.24 -0.40 2.43
C THR A 425 2.15 -0.91 3.56
N ALA A 426 2.88 -1.98 3.33
CA ALA A 426 3.90 -2.46 4.27
C ALA A 426 4.92 -1.38 4.64
N GLN A 427 5.21 -0.46 3.72
CA GLN A 427 6.10 0.67 3.92
C GLN A 427 5.39 1.91 4.49
N GLY A 428 4.09 1.84 4.81
CA GLY A 428 3.30 2.96 5.31
C GLY A 428 2.97 4.02 4.26
N THR A 429 3.19 3.75 2.97
CA THR A 429 2.72 4.62 1.89
C THR A 429 1.23 4.39 1.64
N PRO A 430 0.47 5.42 1.19
CA PRO A 430 -0.96 5.26 0.96
C PRO A 430 -1.23 4.42 -0.29
N TYR A 431 -2.11 3.44 -0.15
CA TYR A 431 -2.69 2.70 -1.25
C TYR A 431 -4.18 3.02 -1.37
N GLN A 432 -4.57 3.63 -2.46
CA GLN A 432 -5.93 4.02 -2.78
C GLN A 432 -6.68 2.80 -3.33
N PHE A 433 -7.35 2.07 -2.43
CA PHE A 433 -8.07 0.86 -2.81
C PHE A 433 -9.38 1.21 -3.51
N GLN A 434 -9.60 0.55 -4.65
CA GLN A 434 -10.86 0.47 -5.39
C GLN A 434 -11.05 -0.98 -5.85
N PHE A 435 -12.30 -1.42 -6.01
CA PHE A 435 -12.58 -2.68 -6.71
C PHE A 435 -12.18 -2.58 -8.18
N HIS A 436 -12.43 -1.44 -8.81
CA HIS A 436 -12.04 -1.17 -10.19
C HIS A 436 -10.52 -1.10 -10.35
N VAL A 437 -10.02 -1.69 -11.42
CA VAL A 437 -8.58 -1.71 -11.70
C VAL A 437 -8.07 -0.46 -12.41
N SER A 438 -8.95 0.42 -12.82
CA SER A 438 -8.63 1.73 -13.41
C SER A 438 -9.78 2.72 -13.24
N ASP A 439 -9.51 4.00 -13.50
CA ASP A 439 -10.48 5.10 -13.50
C ASP A 439 -11.32 5.19 -14.79
N LYS A 440 -11.05 4.30 -15.76
CA LYS A 440 -11.78 4.28 -17.02
C LYS A 440 -13.22 3.82 -16.82
N PRO A 441 -14.16 4.36 -17.61
CA PRO A 441 -15.56 3.89 -17.59
C PRO A 441 -15.65 2.38 -17.85
N ALA A 442 -16.51 1.71 -17.11
CA ALA A 442 -16.73 0.27 -17.17
C ALA A 442 -15.43 -0.57 -17.01
N ALA A 443 -14.52 -0.13 -16.14
CA ALA A 443 -13.39 -0.97 -15.72
C ALA A 443 -13.88 -2.22 -14.98
N VAL A 444 -13.12 -3.31 -15.08
CA VAL A 444 -13.43 -4.53 -14.32
C VAL A 444 -13.25 -4.28 -12.82
N ALA A 445 -14.17 -4.81 -12.02
CA ALA A 445 -14.20 -4.59 -10.56
C ALA A 445 -14.34 -5.91 -9.77
N HIS A 446 -14.04 -7.06 -10.39
CA HIS A 446 -14.15 -8.35 -9.71
C HIS A 446 -12.89 -8.66 -8.91
N THR A 447 -13.10 -9.14 -7.69
CA THR A 447 -12.05 -9.44 -6.71
C THR A 447 -12.22 -10.85 -6.17
N LEU A 448 -11.16 -11.63 -6.19
CA LEU A 448 -11.08 -12.91 -5.49
C LEU A 448 -10.29 -12.73 -4.19
N THR A 449 -10.69 -13.48 -3.17
CA THR A 449 -10.02 -13.44 -1.87
C THR A 449 -9.67 -14.85 -1.45
N ILE A 450 -8.41 -15.09 -1.16
CA ILE A 450 -7.90 -16.41 -0.77
C ILE A 450 -7.28 -16.30 0.62
N GLY A 451 -7.76 -17.14 1.55
CA GLY A 451 -7.21 -17.14 2.90
C GLY A 451 -7.88 -18.15 3.83
N PRO A 452 -7.19 -18.56 4.91
CA PRO A 452 -7.69 -19.55 5.84
C PRO A 452 -8.91 -19.06 6.64
N THR A 453 -9.62 -19.98 7.26
CA THR A 453 -10.66 -19.66 8.26
C THR A 453 -10.04 -18.89 9.42
N GLY A 454 -10.75 -17.89 9.95
CA GLY A 454 -10.25 -17.02 11.01
C GLY A 454 -9.21 -15.97 10.55
N GLY A 455 -8.90 -15.90 9.26
CA GLY A 455 -7.99 -14.91 8.69
C GLY A 455 -8.53 -13.47 8.66
N GLY A 456 -9.80 -13.25 9.01
CA GLY A 456 -10.43 -11.91 9.00
C GLY A 456 -11.12 -11.55 7.69
N LYS A 457 -11.41 -12.51 6.81
CA LYS A 457 -12.09 -12.26 5.52
C LYS A 457 -13.44 -11.58 5.70
N THR A 458 -14.34 -12.14 6.52
CA THR A 458 -15.68 -11.59 6.78
C THR A 458 -15.63 -10.18 7.37
N THR A 459 -14.68 -9.93 8.27
CA THR A 459 -14.43 -8.60 8.86
C THR A 459 -14.01 -7.59 7.79
N LEU A 460 -13.08 -7.97 6.91
CA LEU A 460 -12.65 -7.13 5.80
C LEU A 460 -13.80 -6.87 4.81
N PHE A 461 -14.60 -7.88 4.49
CA PHE A 461 -15.77 -7.76 3.61
C PHE A 461 -16.77 -6.77 4.17
N SER A 462 -17.16 -6.94 5.43
CA SER A 462 -18.08 -6.03 6.11
C SER A 462 -17.53 -4.60 6.17
N PHE A 463 -16.22 -4.43 6.44
CA PHE A 463 -15.58 -3.12 6.41
C PHE A 463 -15.60 -2.50 5.00
N LEU A 464 -15.30 -3.26 3.95
CA LEU A 464 -15.36 -2.77 2.56
C LEU A 464 -16.78 -2.44 2.12
N ILE A 465 -17.79 -3.21 2.55
CA ILE A 465 -19.19 -2.84 2.36
C ILE A 465 -19.49 -1.51 3.06
N ALA A 466 -19.09 -1.35 4.33
CA ALA A 466 -19.29 -0.13 5.08
C ALA A 466 -18.75 1.09 4.31
N GLN A 467 -17.53 1.00 3.77
CA GLN A 467 -16.92 2.08 2.99
C GLN A 467 -17.62 2.29 1.63
N SER A 468 -18.10 1.22 0.99
CA SER A 468 -18.77 1.27 -0.31
C SER A 468 -20.11 2.00 -0.24
N LEU A 469 -20.81 1.87 0.88
CA LEU A 469 -22.14 2.48 1.09
C LEU A 469 -22.11 4.01 1.19
N ARG A 470 -20.93 4.66 1.08
CA ARG A 470 -20.86 6.10 0.86
C ARG A 470 -21.45 6.51 -0.50
N HIS A 471 -21.40 5.63 -1.50
CA HIS A 471 -21.97 5.90 -2.82
C HIS A 471 -23.50 5.77 -2.76
N PRO A 472 -24.27 6.86 -2.93
CA PRO A 472 -25.70 6.87 -2.59
C PRO A 472 -26.55 5.88 -3.40
N LYS A 473 -26.15 5.60 -4.65
CA LYS A 473 -26.86 4.70 -5.56
C LYS A 473 -26.42 3.25 -5.48
N LEU A 474 -25.36 2.94 -4.73
CA LEU A 474 -24.84 1.59 -4.62
C LEU A 474 -25.77 0.71 -3.80
N LYS A 475 -26.04 -0.48 -4.32
CA LYS A 475 -26.68 -1.58 -3.59
C LYS A 475 -25.64 -2.66 -3.31
N ALA A 476 -25.57 -3.12 -2.06
CA ALA A 476 -24.71 -4.19 -1.63
C ALA A 476 -25.55 -5.44 -1.29
N PHE A 477 -25.13 -6.57 -1.83
CA PHE A 477 -25.70 -7.88 -1.55
C PHE A 477 -24.62 -8.78 -0.98
N PHE A 478 -24.86 -9.31 0.22
CA PHE A 478 -23.89 -10.12 0.90
C PHE A 478 -24.44 -11.55 1.11
N PHE A 479 -23.82 -12.51 0.49
CA PHE A 479 -24.10 -13.94 0.69
C PHE A 479 -23.25 -14.44 1.84
N ASP A 480 -23.89 -14.60 2.98
CA ASP A 480 -23.31 -14.95 4.27
C ASP A 480 -23.56 -16.42 4.63
N ARG A 481 -22.78 -16.92 5.56
CA ARG A 481 -22.94 -18.24 6.16
C ARG A 481 -22.68 -18.17 7.65
N ASN A 482 -23.45 -18.92 8.43
CA ASN A 482 -23.33 -19.00 9.90
C ASN A 482 -23.49 -17.64 10.62
N LYS A 483 -24.32 -16.76 10.09
CA LYS A 483 -24.62 -15.43 10.68
C LYS A 483 -23.38 -14.53 10.87
N GLY A 484 -22.38 -14.70 10.00
CA GLY A 484 -21.10 -14.00 10.09
C GLY A 484 -21.19 -12.48 9.98
N ALA A 485 -22.18 -11.97 9.24
CA ALA A 485 -22.38 -10.55 8.99
C ALA A 485 -23.72 -9.99 9.57
N GLU A 486 -24.43 -10.73 10.42
CA GLU A 486 -25.74 -10.31 10.91
C GLU A 486 -25.67 -9.01 11.71
N ILE A 487 -24.76 -8.94 12.71
CA ILE A 487 -24.58 -7.76 13.56
C ILE A 487 -24.28 -6.52 12.70
N PHE A 488 -23.31 -6.65 11.78
CA PHE A 488 -22.93 -5.56 10.89
C PHE A 488 -24.09 -5.10 10.00
N THR A 489 -24.83 -6.05 9.43
CA THR A 489 -25.97 -5.75 8.56
C THR A 489 -27.03 -4.96 9.29
N LEU A 490 -27.46 -5.41 10.47
CA LEU A 490 -28.45 -4.72 11.29
C LEU A 490 -27.94 -3.34 11.75
N ALA A 491 -26.67 -3.25 12.18
CA ALA A 491 -26.05 -2.00 12.62
C ALA A 491 -25.93 -0.96 11.50
N SER A 492 -25.80 -1.42 10.26
CA SER A 492 -25.76 -0.58 9.06
C SER A 492 -27.13 -0.18 8.53
N GLY A 493 -28.23 -0.56 9.20
CA GLY A 493 -29.60 -0.36 8.73
C GLY A 493 -29.93 -1.20 7.50
N GLY A 494 -29.18 -2.29 7.28
CA GLY A 494 -29.43 -3.26 6.22
C GLY A 494 -30.51 -4.28 6.61
N LYS A 495 -30.88 -5.12 5.66
CA LYS A 495 -31.84 -6.21 5.86
C LYS A 495 -31.10 -7.55 5.88
N TYR A 496 -31.21 -8.27 6.98
CA TYR A 496 -30.70 -9.63 7.10
C TYR A 496 -31.84 -10.64 6.85
N ILE A 497 -31.68 -11.48 5.85
CA ILE A 497 -32.69 -12.42 5.39
C ILE A 497 -32.19 -13.83 5.68
N THR A 498 -32.86 -14.54 6.60
CA THR A 498 -32.60 -15.94 6.86
C THR A 498 -33.65 -16.81 6.16
N MET A 499 -33.19 -17.88 5.55
CA MET A 499 -34.01 -18.89 4.87
C MET A 499 -34.22 -20.13 5.74
N GLN A 500 -34.07 -19.98 7.07
CA GLN A 500 -34.18 -21.07 8.00
C GLN A 500 -35.62 -21.63 8.05
N GLY A 501 -35.76 -22.94 7.86
CA GLY A 501 -37.00 -23.66 8.14
C GLY A 501 -37.17 -23.84 9.65
N LYS A 502 -38.41 -23.68 10.14
CA LYS A 502 -38.78 -24.03 11.52
C LYS A 502 -39.84 -25.13 11.46
N GLU A 503 -39.69 -26.12 12.33
CA GLU A 503 -40.74 -27.10 12.57
C GLU A 503 -41.90 -26.42 13.33
N LYS A 504 -43.10 -26.49 12.77
CA LYS A 504 -44.33 -25.97 13.36
C LYS A 504 -45.22 -27.13 13.67
N VAL A 505 -45.56 -27.33 14.94
CA VAL A 505 -46.56 -28.32 15.33
C VAL A 505 -47.95 -27.72 15.14
N THR A 506 -48.70 -28.29 14.22
CA THR A 506 -50.08 -27.87 13.96
C THR A 506 -51.07 -28.33 15.07
N ALA A 507 -52.25 -27.73 15.14
CA ALA A 507 -53.32 -28.13 16.07
C ALA A 507 -53.71 -29.62 15.94
N ALA A 508 -53.36 -30.28 14.83
CA ALA A 508 -53.51 -31.69 14.58
C ALA A 508 -52.30 -32.57 14.96
N ASN A 509 -51.34 -32.06 15.73
CA ASN A 509 -50.08 -32.70 16.09
C ASN A 509 -49.23 -33.20 14.88
N LYS A 510 -49.37 -32.53 13.73
CA LYS A 510 -48.49 -32.73 12.57
C LYS A 510 -47.35 -31.76 12.59
N ILE A 511 -46.16 -32.22 12.27
CA ILE A 511 -44.99 -31.38 12.11
C ILE A 511 -45.02 -30.83 10.68
N GLU A 512 -45.14 -29.50 10.52
CA GLU A 512 -45.03 -28.79 9.25
C GLU A 512 -43.78 -27.97 9.25
N GLN A 513 -43.12 -27.84 8.10
CA GLN A 513 -42.00 -26.91 7.94
C GLN A 513 -42.55 -25.51 7.66
N SER A 514 -42.15 -24.50 8.44
CA SER A 514 -42.49 -23.11 8.23
C SER A 514 -41.21 -22.30 7.99
N PHE A 515 -41.18 -21.49 6.95
CA PHE A 515 -40.06 -20.63 6.62
C PHE A 515 -40.32 -19.21 7.09
N LEU A 516 -39.29 -18.53 7.59
CA LEU A 516 -39.40 -17.12 7.99
C LEU A 516 -39.48 -16.19 6.79
N THR A 517 -39.01 -16.63 5.64
CA THR A 517 -39.04 -15.89 4.38
C THR A 517 -39.85 -16.64 3.36
N HIS A 518 -40.85 -15.96 2.83
CA HIS A 518 -41.72 -16.49 1.78
C HIS A 518 -41.31 -15.86 0.44
N LEU A 519 -41.20 -16.71 -0.57
CA LEU A 519 -40.83 -16.30 -1.93
C LEU A 519 -41.96 -16.59 -2.90
N ASN A 520 -42.36 -15.60 -3.67
CA ASN A 520 -43.35 -15.83 -4.71
C ASN A 520 -42.88 -15.34 -6.09
N PRO A 521 -42.16 -16.19 -6.86
CA PRO A 521 -41.67 -15.83 -8.18
C PRO A 521 -42.78 -15.45 -9.18
N LEU A 522 -44.01 -15.94 -8.99
CA LEU A 522 -45.15 -15.73 -9.88
C LEU A 522 -45.68 -14.31 -9.81
N LYS A 523 -45.42 -13.59 -8.73
CA LYS A 523 -45.82 -12.18 -8.54
C LYS A 523 -44.85 -11.16 -9.13
N MET A 524 -43.80 -11.57 -9.79
CA MET A 524 -42.93 -10.66 -10.52
C MET A 524 -43.73 -9.90 -11.61
N PRO A 525 -43.36 -8.64 -11.92
CA PRO A 525 -43.95 -7.90 -13.02
C PRO A 525 -43.90 -8.66 -14.35
N ASP A 526 -44.93 -8.50 -15.18
CA ASP A 526 -44.96 -9.12 -16.51
C ASP A 526 -43.95 -8.47 -17.45
N THR A 527 -42.87 -9.14 -17.66
CA THR A 527 -41.81 -8.77 -18.62
C THR A 527 -41.31 -9.99 -19.36
N ALA A 528 -40.77 -9.81 -20.56
CA ALA A 528 -40.20 -10.91 -21.34
C ALA A 528 -39.08 -11.65 -20.54
N ALA A 529 -38.31 -10.90 -19.77
CA ALA A 529 -37.23 -11.46 -18.92
C ALA A 529 -37.82 -12.31 -17.78
N ASN A 530 -38.86 -11.86 -17.10
CA ASN A 530 -39.49 -12.61 -16.02
C ASN A 530 -40.26 -13.82 -16.53
N ARG A 531 -40.97 -13.73 -17.69
CA ARG A 531 -41.56 -14.88 -18.35
C ARG A 531 -40.50 -15.93 -18.74
N ALA A 532 -39.38 -15.52 -19.28
CA ALA A 532 -38.24 -16.43 -19.60
C ALA A 532 -37.61 -17.03 -18.35
N PHE A 533 -37.49 -16.27 -17.28
CA PHE A 533 -37.01 -16.77 -16.00
C PHE A 533 -37.97 -17.81 -15.43
N LEU A 534 -39.27 -17.57 -15.36
CA LEU A 534 -40.24 -18.51 -14.83
C LEU A 534 -40.24 -19.84 -15.58
N ARG A 535 -40.10 -19.82 -16.90
CA ARG A 535 -39.94 -21.06 -17.69
C ARG A 535 -38.75 -21.89 -17.23
N ARG A 536 -37.60 -21.24 -17.04
CA ARG A 536 -36.40 -21.91 -16.53
C ARG A 536 -36.56 -22.36 -15.08
N TRP A 537 -37.18 -21.53 -14.24
CA TRP A 537 -37.40 -21.83 -12.85
C TRP A 537 -38.32 -23.06 -12.66
N PHE A 538 -39.40 -23.17 -13.43
CA PHE A 538 -40.26 -24.37 -13.44
C PHE A 538 -39.50 -25.62 -13.88
N ALA A 539 -38.63 -25.51 -14.88
CA ALA A 539 -37.77 -26.62 -15.30
C ALA A 539 -36.80 -27.04 -14.18
N ILE A 540 -36.25 -26.09 -13.44
CA ILE A 540 -35.35 -26.35 -12.30
C ILE A 540 -36.11 -27.08 -11.18
N ILE A 541 -37.25 -26.54 -10.73
CA ILE A 541 -37.97 -27.11 -9.59
C ILE A 541 -38.65 -28.45 -9.91
N SER A 542 -38.99 -28.72 -11.17
CA SER A 542 -39.55 -29.98 -11.62
C SER A 542 -38.50 -31.02 -12.00
N GLY A 543 -37.31 -30.59 -12.40
CA GLY A 543 -36.30 -31.44 -13.02
C GLY A 543 -36.70 -31.99 -14.40
N GLN A 544 -37.76 -31.43 -15.03
CA GLN A 544 -38.28 -31.90 -16.33
C GLN A 544 -37.80 -30.95 -17.44
N THR A 545 -37.27 -31.53 -18.53
CA THR A 545 -36.72 -30.76 -19.68
C THR A 545 -37.21 -31.27 -21.02
N ASP A 546 -38.10 -32.23 -21.03
CA ASP A 546 -38.70 -32.77 -22.25
C ASP A 546 -39.67 -31.76 -22.91
N THR A 547 -39.97 -31.97 -24.19
CA THR A 547 -40.79 -31.04 -24.98
C THR A 547 -42.19 -30.86 -24.44
N ILE A 548 -42.82 -31.94 -23.94
CA ILE A 548 -44.18 -31.91 -23.42
C ILE A 548 -44.23 -31.08 -22.14
N SER A 549 -43.30 -31.31 -21.24
CA SER A 549 -43.13 -30.52 -20.02
C SER A 549 -42.82 -29.06 -20.30
N ALA A 550 -42.02 -28.77 -21.32
CA ALA A 550 -41.71 -27.38 -21.77
C ALA A 550 -42.99 -26.65 -22.26
N ASP A 551 -43.88 -27.32 -22.99
CA ASP A 551 -45.15 -26.76 -23.43
C ASP A 551 -46.12 -26.55 -22.28
N GLU A 552 -46.22 -27.44 -21.30
CA GLU A 552 -46.98 -27.27 -20.08
C GLU A 552 -46.47 -26.07 -19.27
N ILE A 553 -45.18 -25.94 -19.12
CA ILE A 553 -44.56 -24.79 -18.45
C ILE A 553 -44.87 -23.50 -19.18
N ALA A 554 -44.73 -23.46 -20.52
CA ALA A 554 -45.03 -22.26 -21.31
C ALA A 554 -46.47 -21.79 -21.12
N ARG A 555 -47.39 -22.77 -21.11
CA ARG A 555 -48.82 -22.53 -20.86
C ARG A 555 -49.04 -22.01 -19.45
N ALA A 556 -48.46 -22.64 -18.43
CA ALA A 556 -48.59 -22.21 -17.04
C ALA A 556 -48.10 -20.77 -16.83
N VAL A 557 -46.97 -20.39 -17.45
CA VAL A 557 -46.45 -19.02 -17.39
C VAL A 557 -47.40 -18.01 -18.10
N SER A 558 -47.99 -18.39 -19.21
CA SER A 558 -49.01 -17.56 -19.89
C SER A 558 -50.25 -17.43 -19.03
N VAL A 559 -50.74 -18.52 -18.45
CA VAL A 559 -51.92 -18.46 -17.54
C VAL A 559 -51.66 -17.54 -16.35
N ASN A 560 -50.45 -17.62 -15.76
CA ASN A 560 -50.08 -16.78 -14.63
C ASN A 560 -50.25 -15.29 -14.91
N TYR A 561 -49.81 -14.81 -16.07
CA TYR A 561 -49.82 -13.39 -16.40
C TYR A 561 -51.10 -12.93 -17.13
N ASP A 562 -51.64 -13.78 -18.00
CA ASP A 562 -52.71 -13.38 -18.91
C ASP A 562 -54.09 -13.62 -18.29
N TYR A 563 -54.23 -14.53 -17.32
CA TYR A 563 -55.54 -14.97 -16.79
C TYR A 563 -55.68 -14.88 -15.26
N LEU A 564 -54.61 -14.96 -14.48
CA LEU A 564 -54.69 -14.90 -13.03
C LEU A 564 -54.54 -13.47 -12.50
N SER A 565 -55.48 -13.09 -11.61
CA SER A 565 -55.29 -11.87 -10.80
C SER A 565 -54.12 -12.04 -9.83
N ASP A 566 -53.53 -10.93 -9.39
CA ASP A 566 -52.35 -10.93 -8.55
C ASP A 566 -52.48 -11.81 -7.28
N ASN A 567 -53.66 -11.77 -6.63
CA ASN A 567 -53.93 -12.57 -5.44
C ASN A 567 -54.01 -14.08 -5.72
N ASN A 568 -54.24 -14.46 -6.97
CA ASN A 568 -54.36 -15.85 -7.38
C ASN A 568 -53.08 -16.43 -7.99
N ARG A 569 -52.02 -15.62 -8.09
CA ARG A 569 -50.71 -16.05 -8.60
C ARG A 569 -49.96 -16.85 -7.54
N LEU A 570 -50.44 -18.07 -7.29
CA LEU A 570 -49.86 -19.04 -6.36
C LEU A 570 -49.47 -20.31 -7.10
N LEU A 571 -48.37 -20.92 -6.70
CA LEU A 571 -47.89 -22.15 -7.34
C LEU A 571 -48.92 -23.28 -7.25
N LYS A 572 -49.66 -23.39 -6.14
CA LYS A 572 -50.73 -24.34 -5.95
C LYS A 572 -51.83 -24.20 -6.99
N ASN A 573 -52.24 -22.95 -7.31
CA ASN A 573 -53.31 -22.69 -8.29
C ASN A 573 -52.86 -23.12 -9.72
N LEU A 574 -51.65 -22.87 -10.08
CA LEU A 574 -51.11 -23.33 -11.37
C LEU A 574 -50.90 -24.86 -11.39
N TRP A 575 -50.50 -25.45 -10.27
CA TRP A 575 -50.36 -26.88 -10.14
C TRP A 575 -51.66 -27.61 -10.34
N GLU A 576 -52.74 -27.07 -9.83
CA GLU A 576 -54.12 -27.67 -9.96
C GLU A 576 -54.67 -27.48 -11.37
N SER A 577 -54.45 -26.34 -12.01
CA SER A 577 -55.14 -25.95 -13.23
C SER A 577 -54.37 -26.12 -14.53
N CYS A 578 -53.02 -26.08 -14.49
CA CYS A 578 -52.19 -26.05 -15.71
C CYS A 578 -51.46 -27.34 -16.03
N PHE A 579 -51.23 -28.22 -15.03
CA PHE A 579 -50.45 -29.42 -15.22
C PHE A 579 -51.33 -30.68 -15.21
N SER A 580 -51.19 -31.51 -16.24
CA SER A 580 -51.96 -32.72 -16.43
C SER A 580 -51.75 -33.72 -15.29
N SER A 581 -52.85 -34.37 -14.85
CA SER A 581 -52.77 -35.43 -13.84
C SER A 581 -52.02 -36.66 -14.32
N SER A 582 -51.99 -36.89 -15.64
CA SER A 582 -51.26 -37.98 -16.29
C SER A 582 -49.86 -37.59 -16.76
N GLY A 583 -49.44 -36.33 -16.62
CA GLY A 583 -48.13 -35.81 -17.04
C GLY A 583 -47.09 -35.93 -15.94
N ASN A 584 -45.82 -35.72 -16.34
CA ASN A 584 -44.67 -35.76 -15.43
C ASN A 584 -44.55 -34.56 -14.52
N MET A 585 -45.07 -33.41 -14.96
CA MET A 585 -44.95 -32.12 -14.24
C MET A 585 -45.71 -32.10 -12.91
N ARG A 586 -46.91 -32.62 -12.89
CA ARG A 586 -47.75 -32.59 -11.68
C ARG A 586 -47.18 -33.37 -10.50
N PRO A 587 -46.70 -34.64 -10.66
CA PRO A 587 -45.99 -35.34 -9.62
C PRO A 587 -44.69 -34.67 -9.21
N ALA A 588 -43.90 -34.16 -10.17
CA ALA A 588 -42.63 -33.52 -9.91
C ALA A 588 -42.78 -32.19 -9.08
N LEU A 589 -43.85 -31.44 -9.30
CA LEU A 589 -44.15 -30.21 -8.57
C LEU A 589 -44.87 -30.44 -7.23
N LYS A 590 -45.36 -31.65 -6.90
CA LYS A 590 -46.13 -31.93 -5.68
C LYS A 590 -45.44 -31.46 -4.41
N LYS A 591 -44.10 -31.70 -4.28
CA LYS A 591 -43.30 -31.30 -3.11
C LYS A 591 -43.28 -29.81 -2.87
N TRP A 592 -43.49 -29.01 -3.90
CA TRP A 592 -43.48 -27.52 -3.83
C TRP A 592 -44.84 -26.90 -3.48
N VAL A 593 -45.87 -27.71 -3.44
CA VAL A 593 -47.22 -27.28 -3.02
C VAL A 593 -47.67 -27.98 -1.74
N ASP A 594 -46.94 -28.99 -1.30
CA ASP A 594 -47.21 -29.74 -0.07
C ASP A 594 -46.71 -28.98 1.16
N PRO A 595 -47.57 -28.56 2.09
CA PRO A 595 -47.14 -27.84 3.30
C PRO A 595 -46.20 -28.63 4.20
N LEU A 596 -46.19 -29.96 4.07
CA LEU A 596 -45.28 -30.85 4.82
C LEU A 596 -43.86 -30.87 4.25
N GLN A 597 -43.64 -30.22 3.08
CA GLN A 597 -42.36 -30.14 2.42
C GLN A 597 -41.99 -28.66 2.17
N TYR A 598 -41.98 -28.22 0.91
CA TYR A 598 -41.57 -26.86 0.53
C TYR A 598 -42.73 -25.92 0.21
N GLY A 599 -43.99 -26.38 0.44
CA GLY A 599 -45.18 -25.63 0.06
C GLY A 599 -45.29 -24.26 0.73
N ASP A 600 -44.84 -24.17 1.96
CA ASP A 600 -44.87 -22.92 2.74
C ASP A 600 -43.94 -21.82 2.16
N ILE A 601 -42.86 -22.16 1.47
CA ILE A 601 -41.92 -21.16 0.97
C ILE A 601 -42.39 -20.46 -0.30
N PHE A 602 -43.13 -21.15 -1.21
CA PHE A 602 -43.53 -20.65 -2.53
C PHE A 602 -45.02 -20.45 -2.76
N ASN A 603 -45.88 -20.72 -1.77
CA ASN A 603 -47.36 -20.60 -1.91
C ASN A 603 -47.99 -19.52 -1.04
N GLU A 604 -47.19 -18.63 -0.46
CA GLU A 604 -47.69 -17.50 0.28
C GLU A 604 -48.16 -16.37 -0.66
N ASP A 605 -49.16 -15.64 -0.21
CA ASP A 605 -49.73 -14.53 -0.95
C ASP A 605 -48.82 -13.30 -1.05
N SER A 606 -47.75 -13.28 -0.26
CA SER A 606 -46.76 -12.19 -0.28
C SER A 606 -45.36 -12.70 -0.59
N ASP A 607 -44.65 -11.97 -1.42
CA ASP A 607 -43.19 -12.13 -1.59
C ASP A 607 -42.49 -11.24 -0.56
N THR A 608 -41.90 -11.86 0.46
CA THR A 608 -41.22 -11.12 1.51
C THR A 608 -39.77 -10.70 1.12
N LEU A 609 -39.32 -11.08 -0.09
CA LEU A 609 -38.01 -10.68 -0.61
C LEU A 609 -37.99 -9.21 -1.01
N ASP A 610 -37.66 -8.38 -0.05
CA ASP A 610 -37.46 -6.95 -0.25
C ASP A 610 -36.00 -6.59 -0.51
N LEU A 611 -35.70 -6.10 -1.70
CA LEU A 611 -34.38 -5.66 -2.14
C LEU A 611 -34.26 -4.13 -2.23
N GLN A 612 -35.13 -3.37 -1.55
CA GLN A 612 -35.08 -1.91 -1.55
C GLN A 612 -33.97 -1.38 -0.64
N SER A 613 -33.59 -2.12 0.39
CA SER A 613 -32.47 -1.78 1.26
C SER A 613 -31.18 -1.62 0.46
N ARG A 614 -30.32 -0.71 0.91
CA ARG A 614 -29.00 -0.50 0.30
C ARG A 614 -28.01 -1.64 0.62
N LEU A 615 -28.23 -2.33 1.75
CA LEU A 615 -27.51 -3.54 2.12
C LEU A 615 -28.54 -4.64 2.38
N THR A 616 -28.44 -5.73 1.66
CA THR A 616 -29.22 -6.95 1.89
C THR A 616 -28.26 -8.12 2.07
N THR A 617 -28.34 -8.78 3.19
CA THR A 617 -27.53 -9.98 3.50
C THR A 617 -28.43 -11.20 3.51
N PHE A 618 -27.98 -12.27 2.85
CA PHE A 618 -28.66 -13.54 2.78
C PHE A 618 -27.88 -14.61 3.56
N ASP A 619 -28.48 -15.20 4.54
CA ASP A 619 -27.92 -16.38 5.22
C ASP A 619 -28.31 -17.66 4.48
N PHE A 620 -27.31 -18.28 3.86
CA PHE A 620 -27.49 -19.51 3.10
C PHE A 620 -27.10 -20.78 3.88
N THR A 621 -26.92 -20.69 5.18
CA THR A 621 -26.43 -21.82 6.02
C THR A 621 -27.28 -23.07 5.83
N ASP A 622 -28.58 -22.97 6.00
CA ASP A 622 -29.46 -24.14 5.94
C ASP A 622 -29.83 -24.51 4.50
N ILE A 623 -30.00 -23.52 3.61
CA ILE A 623 -30.34 -23.76 2.21
C ILE A 623 -29.31 -24.55 1.47
N LEU A 624 -28.02 -24.32 1.69
CA LEU A 624 -26.96 -25.05 0.99
C LEU A 624 -26.87 -26.50 1.38
N GLN A 625 -27.49 -26.89 2.50
CA GLN A 625 -27.58 -28.31 2.93
C GLN A 625 -28.72 -29.07 2.22
N ASP A 626 -29.68 -28.35 1.62
CA ASP A 626 -30.81 -28.93 0.90
C ASP A 626 -30.58 -28.81 -0.62
N GLU A 627 -30.13 -29.93 -1.21
CA GLU A 627 -29.81 -30.00 -2.64
C GLU A 627 -31.02 -29.75 -3.55
N VAL A 628 -32.23 -29.93 -3.04
CA VAL A 628 -33.48 -29.72 -3.78
C VAL A 628 -33.96 -28.26 -3.70
N LEU A 629 -33.91 -27.67 -2.50
CA LEU A 629 -34.38 -26.30 -2.25
C LEU A 629 -33.40 -25.25 -2.79
N ALA A 630 -32.10 -25.48 -2.64
CA ALA A 630 -31.08 -24.50 -2.99
C ALA A 630 -31.17 -24.00 -4.44
N PRO A 631 -31.31 -24.81 -5.49
CA PRO A 631 -31.44 -24.33 -6.86
C PRO A 631 -32.64 -23.44 -7.09
N ALA A 632 -33.77 -23.74 -6.47
CA ALA A 632 -35.01 -22.97 -6.60
C ALA A 632 -34.87 -21.57 -6.00
N VAL A 633 -34.38 -21.48 -4.77
CA VAL A 633 -34.20 -20.23 -4.02
C VAL A 633 -33.11 -19.35 -4.61
N ILE A 634 -31.93 -19.95 -4.85
CA ILE A 634 -30.75 -19.23 -5.35
C ILE A 634 -31.04 -18.60 -6.72
N SER A 635 -31.65 -19.38 -7.65
CA SER A 635 -31.97 -18.87 -8.98
C SER A 635 -32.92 -17.67 -8.91
N TYR A 636 -33.92 -17.72 -8.01
CA TYR A 636 -34.84 -16.62 -7.82
C TYR A 636 -34.19 -15.37 -7.22
N ILE A 637 -33.42 -15.53 -6.14
CA ILE A 637 -32.71 -14.40 -5.51
C ILE A 637 -31.77 -13.71 -6.50
N LEU A 638 -30.95 -14.49 -7.23
CA LEU A 638 -30.02 -13.91 -8.22
C LEU A 638 -30.75 -13.21 -9.35
N HIS A 639 -31.86 -13.77 -9.84
CA HIS A 639 -32.71 -13.11 -10.83
C HIS A 639 -33.28 -11.78 -10.33
N ARG A 640 -33.77 -11.75 -9.08
CA ARG A 640 -34.30 -10.52 -8.45
C ARG A 640 -33.19 -9.45 -8.26
N ILE A 641 -31.99 -9.86 -7.84
CA ILE A 641 -30.83 -8.96 -7.73
C ILE A 641 -30.51 -8.37 -9.10
N ASN A 642 -30.40 -9.20 -10.14
CA ASN A 642 -30.09 -8.75 -11.49
C ASN A 642 -31.14 -7.77 -12.02
N ASN A 643 -32.42 -8.08 -11.86
CA ASN A 643 -33.50 -7.17 -12.27
C ASN A 643 -33.46 -5.84 -11.54
N THR A 644 -33.19 -5.85 -10.23
CA THR A 644 -33.13 -4.63 -9.41
C THR A 644 -31.96 -3.73 -9.80
N THR A 645 -30.84 -4.32 -10.14
CA THR A 645 -29.61 -3.58 -10.48
C THR A 645 -29.59 -3.12 -11.94
N ILE A 646 -29.93 -4.01 -12.87
CA ILE A 646 -29.89 -3.71 -14.32
C ILE A 646 -30.98 -2.71 -14.69
N SER A 647 -32.21 -2.95 -14.27
CA SER A 647 -33.35 -2.06 -14.59
C SER A 647 -33.20 -0.66 -13.96
N GLY A 648 -32.54 -0.56 -12.80
CA GLY A 648 -32.28 0.71 -12.13
C GLY A 648 -31.03 1.45 -12.60
N GLY A 649 -30.17 0.83 -13.42
CA GLY A 649 -28.86 1.37 -13.80
C GLY A 649 -27.93 1.67 -12.62
N ASN A 650 -28.25 1.14 -11.43
CA ASN A 650 -27.51 1.38 -10.20
C ASN A 650 -26.29 0.43 -10.10
N PRO A 651 -25.16 0.95 -9.63
CA PRO A 651 -24.03 0.07 -9.34
C PRO A 651 -24.37 -0.91 -8.21
N SER A 652 -23.81 -2.10 -8.28
CA SER A 652 -24.00 -3.12 -7.23
C SER A 652 -22.71 -3.82 -6.86
N LEU A 653 -22.61 -4.17 -5.57
CA LEU A 653 -21.55 -4.95 -5.00
C LEU A 653 -22.10 -6.27 -4.48
N ILE A 654 -21.63 -7.37 -5.03
CA ILE A 654 -22.05 -8.71 -4.65
C ILE A 654 -20.87 -9.37 -3.95
N MET A 655 -20.99 -9.56 -2.64
CA MET A 655 -19.99 -10.23 -1.84
C MET A 655 -20.44 -11.63 -1.44
N ILE A 656 -19.53 -12.59 -1.53
CA ILE A 656 -19.80 -13.98 -1.23
C ILE A 656 -18.72 -14.45 -0.26
N ASP A 657 -19.10 -14.66 1.00
CA ASP A 657 -18.23 -15.25 2.01
C ASP A 657 -18.06 -16.74 1.85
N GLU A 658 -17.48 -17.60 1.99
CA GLU A 658 -17.48 -19.05 1.70
C GLU A 658 -18.08 -19.43 0.33
N THR A 659 -17.42 -18.99 -0.74
CA THR A 659 -17.89 -19.23 -2.11
C THR A 659 -17.85 -20.71 -2.53
N ALA A 660 -16.91 -21.51 -1.98
CA ALA A 660 -16.70 -22.90 -2.41
C ALA A 660 -17.95 -23.79 -2.29
N PRO A 661 -18.67 -23.85 -1.14
CA PRO A 661 -19.89 -24.65 -1.02
C PRO A 661 -21.01 -24.18 -1.96
N MET A 662 -21.07 -22.87 -2.24
CA MET A 662 -22.07 -22.33 -3.18
C MET A 662 -21.79 -22.76 -4.61
N LEU A 663 -20.52 -22.86 -5.02
CA LEU A 663 -20.11 -23.28 -6.36
C LEU A 663 -20.27 -24.80 -6.59
N GLU A 664 -20.45 -25.61 -5.57
CA GLU A 664 -20.85 -27.02 -5.70
C GLU A 664 -22.23 -27.12 -6.34
N ASN A 665 -23.12 -26.17 -6.03
CA ASN A 665 -24.41 -26.08 -6.72
C ASN A 665 -24.21 -25.59 -8.17
N GLU A 666 -24.61 -26.39 -9.15
CA GLU A 666 -24.40 -26.13 -10.58
C GLU A 666 -25.08 -24.84 -11.04
N MET A 667 -26.28 -24.56 -10.54
CA MET A 667 -27.04 -23.37 -10.92
C MET A 667 -26.37 -22.11 -10.39
N PHE A 668 -25.90 -22.10 -9.14
CA PHE A 668 -25.15 -20.99 -8.57
C PHE A 668 -23.86 -20.77 -9.36
N ARG A 669 -23.11 -21.84 -9.66
CA ARG A 669 -21.88 -21.81 -10.43
C ARG A 669 -22.07 -21.19 -11.81
N LYS A 670 -23.10 -21.61 -12.56
CA LYS A 670 -23.42 -21.02 -13.86
C LYS A 670 -23.75 -19.53 -13.75
N ASN A 671 -24.60 -19.15 -12.81
CA ASN A 671 -24.97 -17.73 -12.61
C ASN A 671 -23.78 -16.89 -12.14
N PHE A 672 -22.90 -17.43 -11.30
CA PHE A 672 -21.68 -16.73 -10.87
C PHE A 672 -20.76 -16.45 -12.04
N ILE A 673 -20.51 -17.43 -12.92
CA ILE A 673 -19.70 -17.26 -14.13
C ILE A 673 -20.31 -16.18 -15.06
N VAL A 674 -21.62 -16.27 -15.33
CA VAL A 674 -22.31 -15.26 -16.14
C VAL A 674 -22.23 -13.87 -15.49
N GLY A 675 -22.41 -13.81 -14.17
CA GLY A 675 -22.29 -12.57 -13.41
C GLY A 675 -20.91 -11.91 -13.53
N LEU A 676 -19.84 -12.70 -13.50
CA LEU A 676 -18.48 -12.20 -13.72
C LEU A 676 -18.27 -11.72 -15.18
N GLN A 677 -18.83 -12.42 -16.16
CA GLN A 677 -18.68 -12.07 -17.58
C GLN A 677 -19.46 -10.81 -17.98
N GLU A 678 -20.64 -10.63 -17.40
CA GLU A 678 -21.55 -9.51 -17.72
C GLU A 678 -21.44 -8.35 -16.73
N GLY A 679 -20.87 -8.58 -15.56
CA GLY A 679 -20.83 -7.65 -14.44
C GLY A 679 -20.28 -6.28 -14.82
N ARG A 680 -19.24 -6.23 -15.66
CA ARG A 680 -18.68 -4.97 -16.18
C ARG A 680 -19.74 -4.12 -16.90
N LYS A 681 -20.58 -4.72 -17.75
CA LYS A 681 -21.63 -4.01 -18.48
C LYS A 681 -22.75 -3.54 -17.56
N ASN A 682 -23.01 -4.31 -16.53
CA ASN A 682 -24.10 -4.08 -15.57
C ASN A 682 -23.67 -3.25 -14.35
N ARG A 683 -22.45 -2.69 -14.35
CA ARG A 683 -21.85 -1.95 -13.22
C ARG A 683 -21.85 -2.76 -11.91
N GLN A 684 -21.66 -4.09 -12.02
CA GLN A 684 -21.65 -5.01 -10.91
C GLN A 684 -20.20 -5.39 -10.56
N ALA A 685 -19.86 -5.34 -9.30
CA ALA A 685 -18.62 -5.87 -8.76
C ALA A 685 -18.91 -7.13 -7.94
N TYR A 686 -18.16 -8.18 -8.18
CA TYR A 686 -18.20 -9.40 -7.38
C TYR A 686 -16.94 -9.49 -6.52
N MET A 687 -17.10 -9.84 -5.24
CA MET A 687 -16.01 -10.19 -4.36
C MET A 687 -16.29 -11.55 -3.74
N ALA A 688 -15.49 -12.55 -4.09
CA ALA A 688 -15.70 -13.95 -3.70
C ALA A 688 -14.54 -14.47 -2.84
N ALA A 689 -14.84 -15.10 -1.70
CA ALA A 689 -13.84 -15.63 -0.79
C ALA A 689 -13.71 -17.15 -0.89
N PHE A 690 -12.46 -17.60 -0.88
CA PHE A 690 -12.06 -19.00 -0.90
C PHE A 690 -11.11 -19.30 0.25
N GLN A 691 -11.26 -20.48 0.84
CA GLN A 691 -10.37 -20.95 1.90
C GLN A 691 -9.11 -21.62 1.33
N ARG A 692 -9.19 -22.20 0.15
CA ARG A 692 -8.09 -22.88 -0.56
C ARG A 692 -7.91 -22.31 -1.95
N ALA A 693 -6.67 -22.15 -2.37
CA ALA A 693 -6.33 -21.57 -3.67
C ALA A 693 -6.71 -22.46 -4.86
N ASN A 694 -6.72 -23.78 -4.68
CA ASN A 694 -6.96 -24.76 -5.77
C ASN A 694 -8.43 -25.14 -5.96
N VAL A 695 -9.39 -24.53 -5.24
CA VAL A 695 -10.83 -24.90 -5.33
C VAL A 695 -11.37 -24.69 -6.73
N LEU A 696 -11.02 -23.57 -7.36
CA LEU A 696 -11.50 -23.25 -8.71
C LEU A 696 -11.03 -24.27 -9.76
N ASP A 697 -9.80 -24.77 -9.60
CA ASP A 697 -9.23 -25.77 -10.50
C ASP A 697 -9.89 -27.13 -10.30
N LYS A 698 -10.16 -27.52 -9.05
CA LYS A 698 -10.93 -28.74 -8.73
C LYS A 698 -12.35 -28.73 -9.30
N LEU A 699 -12.96 -27.56 -9.41
CA LEU A 699 -14.29 -27.38 -10.01
C LEU A 699 -14.24 -27.20 -11.55
N GLY A 700 -13.05 -27.18 -12.15
CA GLY A 700 -12.86 -27.03 -13.60
C GLY A 700 -13.23 -25.63 -14.15
N ILE A 701 -13.29 -24.60 -13.29
CA ILE A 701 -13.68 -23.24 -13.67
C ILE A 701 -12.56 -22.22 -13.45
N GLY A 702 -11.37 -22.67 -13.06
CA GLY A 702 -10.27 -21.80 -12.64
C GLY A 702 -9.89 -20.76 -13.69
N ASP A 703 -9.70 -21.17 -14.95
CA ASP A 703 -9.26 -20.24 -16.00
C ASP A 703 -10.30 -19.17 -16.30
N VAL A 704 -11.58 -19.56 -16.35
CA VAL A 704 -12.67 -18.60 -16.62
C VAL A 704 -12.78 -17.58 -15.50
N VAL A 705 -12.74 -18.01 -14.23
CA VAL A 705 -12.90 -17.12 -13.07
C VAL A 705 -11.68 -16.20 -12.91
N ARG A 706 -10.46 -16.73 -13.01
CA ARG A 706 -9.23 -15.94 -12.95
C ARG A 706 -9.13 -14.93 -14.10
N GLY A 707 -9.60 -15.30 -15.28
CA GLY A 707 -9.62 -14.39 -16.44
C GLY A 707 -10.56 -13.19 -16.27
N GLN A 708 -11.60 -13.31 -15.46
CA GLN A 708 -12.56 -12.23 -15.21
C GLN A 708 -12.24 -11.41 -13.95
N ALA A 709 -11.66 -12.02 -12.94
CA ALA A 709 -11.29 -11.35 -11.71
C ALA A 709 -9.87 -10.77 -11.80
N GLN A 710 -9.78 -9.46 -11.96
CA GLN A 710 -8.50 -8.77 -12.16
C GLN A 710 -7.81 -8.33 -10.86
N THR A 711 -8.44 -8.52 -9.71
CA THR A 711 -7.86 -8.26 -8.39
C THR A 711 -7.93 -9.54 -7.55
N VAL A 712 -6.82 -9.92 -6.94
CA VAL A 712 -6.76 -11.05 -6.00
C VAL A 712 -6.16 -10.58 -4.69
N LEU A 713 -6.83 -10.91 -3.59
CA LEU A 713 -6.38 -10.63 -2.22
C LEU A 713 -5.94 -11.94 -1.56
N PHE A 714 -4.66 -12.08 -1.27
CA PHE A 714 -4.13 -13.25 -0.58
C PHE A 714 -3.88 -12.91 0.88
N PHE A 715 -4.56 -13.61 1.77
CA PHE A 715 -4.30 -13.56 3.20
C PHE A 715 -3.14 -14.48 3.56
N ARG A 716 -2.47 -14.18 4.67
CA ARG A 716 -1.46 -15.07 5.22
C ARG A 716 -2.05 -16.43 5.58
N ASN A 717 -1.35 -17.45 5.19
CA ASN A 717 -1.64 -18.86 5.50
C ASN A 717 -0.32 -19.60 5.72
N PRO A 718 0.18 -19.69 6.96
CA PRO A 718 1.44 -20.41 7.23
C PRO A 718 1.41 -21.88 6.83
N ALA A 719 0.21 -22.48 6.68
CA ALA A 719 0.02 -23.85 6.23
C ALA A 719 -0.17 -23.97 4.70
N ALA A 720 0.10 -22.90 3.93
CA ALA A 720 -0.08 -22.91 2.48
C ALA A 720 0.94 -23.83 1.81
N ASP A 721 0.43 -24.77 1.00
CA ASP A 721 1.25 -25.55 0.06
C ASP A 721 1.42 -24.75 -1.24
N ALA A 722 2.66 -24.57 -1.68
CA ALA A 722 2.96 -23.87 -2.93
C ALA A 722 2.29 -24.49 -4.16
N ASN A 723 2.08 -25.81 -4.15
CA ASN A 723 1.41 -26.52 -5.22
C ASN A 723 -0.05 -26.10 -5.43
N ASP A 724 -0.74 -25.69 -4.35
CA ASP A 724 -2.12 -25.19 -4.43
C ASP A 724 -2.21 -23.82 -5.12
N TYR A 725 -1.09 -23.10 -5.22
CA TYR A 725 -1.00 -21.77 -5.79
C TYR A 725 -0.38 -21.72 -7.20
N THR A 726 -0.06 -22.87 -7.80
CA THR A 726 0.65 -22.96 -9.09
C THR A 726 -0.01 -22.13 -10.20
N HIS A 727 -1.34 -22.12 -10.27
CA HIS A 727 -2.10 -21.40 -11.31
C HIS A 727 -2.29 -19.89 -11.04
N TRP A 728 -1.70 -19.36 -9.95
CA TRP A 728 -1.82 -17.95 -9.58
C TRP A 728 -0.61 -17.10 -10.03
N ASN A 729 0.41 -17.74 -10.62
CA ASN A 729 1.64 -17.10 -11.13
C ASN A 729 2.34 -16.21 -10.09
N LEU A 730 2.35 -16.67 -8.84
CA LEU A 730 3.01 -15.95 -7.73
C LEU A 730 4.54 -16.15 -7.82
N ASN A 731 5.27 -15.07 -7.61
CA ASN A 731 6.72 -15.13 -7.47
C ASN A 731 7.13 -15.66 -6.07
N PRO A 732 8.41 -16.04 -5.87
CA PRO A 732 8.87 -16.59 -4.59
C PRO A 732 8.64 -15.68 -3.38
N LEU A 733 8.74 -14.35 -3.54
CA LEU A 733 8.56 -13.38 -2.46
C LEU A 733 7.07 -13.24 -2.07
N GLU A 734 6.18 -13.24 -3.05
CA GLU A 734 4.73 -13.25 -2.83
C GLU A 734 4.32 -14.52 -2.09
N MET A 735 4.87 -15.67 -2.50
CA MET A 735 4.60 -16.94 -1.81
C MET A 735 5.18 -16.95 -0.39
N ALA A 736 6.38 -16.39 -0.18
CA ALA A 736 6.97 -16.24 1.14
C ALA A 736 6.11 -15.35 2.06
N PHE A 737 5.48 -14.28 1.53
CA PHE A 737 4.51 -13.48 2.28
C PHE A 737 3.29 -14.30 2.69
N ILE A 738 2.68 -15.04 1.76
CA ILE A 738 1.51 -15.89 2.04
C ILE A 738 1.86 -16.91 3.13
N GLN A 739 3.02 -17.53 3.07
CA GLN A 739 3.51 -18.47 4.09
C GLN A 739 3.93 -17.80 5.41
N GLY A 740 3.83 -16.47 5.52
CA GLY A 740 4.20 -15.74 6.74
C GLY A 740 5.70 -15.56 6.98
N LYS A 741 6.55 -15.91 6.00
CA LYS A 741 8.01 -15.79 6.08
C LYS A 741 8.50 -14.38 5.81
N ALA A 742 7.81 -13.60 4.96
CA ALA A 742 8.12 -12.21 4.68
C ALA A 742 7.25 -11.26 5.51
N TYR A 743 7.80 -10.10 5.92
CA TYR A 743 7.15 -9.05 6.72
C TYR A 743 6.48 -9.55 8.02
N PRO A 744 7.16 -10.30 8.90
CA PRO A 744 6.55 -10.97 10.07
C PRO A 744 5.94 -9.99 11.08
N ASN A 745 6.39 -8.73 11.08
CA ASN A 745 5.90 -7.69 12.01
C ASN A 745 4.48 -7.20 11.69
N LEU A 746 3.98 -7.41 10.47
CA LEU A 746 2.63 -7.03 10.07
C LEU A 746 1.67 -8.18 10.39
N LYS A 747 0.94 -8.08 11.49
CA LYS A 747 0.03 -9.15 11.94
C LYS A 747 -1.22 -9.29 11.06
N ARG A 748 -1.79 -8.18 10.63
CA ARG A 748 -3.01 -8.12 9.80
C ARG A 748 -2.69 -7.46 8.48
N ALA A 749 -2.14 -8.23 7.56
CA ALA A 749 -1.78 -7.77 6.23
C ALA A 749 -2.24 -8.77 5.18
N LEU A 750 -2.45 -8.29 3.98
CA LEU A 750 -2.76 -9.10 2.81
C LEU A 750 -1.90 -8.66 1.61
N LEU A 751 -1.67 -9.58 0.69
CA LEU A 751 -1.08 -9.30 -0.61
C LEU A 751 -2.22 -9.01 -1.60
N LEU A 752 -2.20 -7.82 -2.18
CA LEU A 752 -3.05 -7.48 -3.33
C LEU A 752 -2.24 -7.71 -4.61
N SER A 753 -2.79 -8.52 -5.50
CA SER A 753 -2.21 -8.78 -6.82
C SER A 753 -3.21 -8.38 -7.91
N ARG A 754 -2.73 -7.62 -8.91
CA ARG A 754 -3.45 -7.25 -10.14
C ARG A 754 -2.60 -7.62 -11.35
N PRO A 755 -2.63 -8.86 -11.80
CA PRO A 755 -1.73 -9.35 -12.86
C PRO A 755 -1.82 -8.54 -14.17
N VAL A 756 -3.00 -8.03 -14.52
CA VAL A 756 -3.22 -7.24 -15.75
C VAL A 756 -2.48 -5.89 -15.73
N THR A 757 -2.37 -5.27 -14.56
CA THR A 757 -1.63 -3.99 -14.40
C THR A 757 -0.20 -4.19 -13.93
N GLY A 758 0.20 -5.42 -13.62
CA GLY A 758 1.50 -5.75 -13.03
C GLY A 758 1.66 -5.26 -11.59
N GLU A 759 0.55 -4.97 -10.92
CA GLU A 759 0.53 -4.39 -9.56
C GLU A 759 0.54 -5.52 -8.53
N SER A 760 1.51 -5.48 -7.62
CA SER A 760 1.63 -6.38 -6.48
C SER A 760 2.06 -5.58 -5.26
N VAL A 761 1.28 -5.62 -4.18
CA VAL A 761 1.52 -4.80 -2.99
C VAL A 761 0.99 -5.43 -1.72
N ILE A 762 1.73 -5.30 -0.63
CA ILE A 762 1.29 -5.73 0.69
C ILE A 762 0.58 -4.57 1.38
N LEU A 763 -0.69 -4.79 1.73
CA LEU A 763 -1.55 -3.83 2.42
C LEU A 763 -1.66 -4.20 3.90
N ASN A 764 -1.50 -3.20 4.75
CA ASN A 764 -1.83 -3.32 6.16
C ASN A 764 -3.33 -3.09 6.35
N THR A 765 -4.04 -4.14 6.73
CA THR A 765 -5.50 -4.13 6.94
C THR A 765 -5.86 -4.21 8.42
N GLU A 766 -4.99 -3.72 9.31
CA GLU A 766 -5.26 -3.69 10.74
C GLU A 766 -6.40 -2.71 11.06
N LEU A 767 -7.51 -3.24 11.52
CA LEU A 767 -8.72 -2.48 11.88
C LEU A 767 -8.82 -2.16 13.37
N GLY A 768 -7.83 -2.55 14.18
CA GLY A 768 -7.82 -2.37 15.65
C GLY A 768 -8.05 -0.93 16.10
N GLY A 769 -7.67 0.05 15.29
CA GLY A 769 -7.93 1.46 15.55
C GLY A 769 -9.42 1.86 15.55
N LEU A 770 -10.33 1.02 15.05
CA LEU A 770 -11.77 1.21 15.19
C LEU A 770 -12.23 1.07 16.66
N GLY A 771 -11.41 0.44 17.53
CA GLY A 771 -11.75 0.27 18.95
C GLY A 771 -13.05 -0.53 19.11
N ASN A 772 -13.96 -0.04 19.95
CA ASN A 772 -15.22 -0.72 20.23
C ASN A 772 -16.11 -0.94 18.99
N LEU A 773 -15.96 -0.13 17.94
CA LEU A 773 -16.72 -0.34 16.70
C LEU A 773 -16.34 -1.64 15.98
N LEU A 774 -15.17 -2.23 16.29
CA LEU A 774 -14.79 -3.54 15.76
C LEU A 774 -15.79 -4.65 16.14
N ARG A 775 -16.47 -4.50 17.28
CA ARG A 775 -17.51 -5.42 17.74
C ARG A 775 -18.67 -5.55 16.78
N LEU A 776 -18.93 -4.54 15.95
CA LEU A 776 -19.96 -4.62 14.91
C LEU A 776 -19.63 -5.62 13.79
N PHE A 777 -18.38 -6.07 13.71
CA PHE A 777 -17.92 -7.06 12.74
C PHE A 777 -17.69 -8.44 13.36
N GLU A 778 -18.13 -8.65 14.62
CA GLU A 778 -18.04 -9.94 15.29
C GLU A 778 -19.06 -10.93 14.72
N SER A 779 -18.71 -12.21 14.71
CA SER A 779 -19.52 -13.33 14.25
C SER A 779 -19.72 -14.42 15.32
N GLY A 780 -19.29 -14.16 16.55
CA GLY A 780 -19.44 -15.09 17.67
C GLY A 780 -20.91 -15.31 18.05
N ARG A 781 -21.31 -16.57 18.31
CA ARG A 781 -22.70 -16.93 18.63
C ARG A 781 -23.29 -16.10 19.77
N SER A 782 -22.52 -15.86 20.85
CA SER A 782 -22.95 -15.04 21.99
C SER A 782 -23.19 -13.58 21.60
N SER A 783 -22.30 -13.01 20.79
CA SER A 783 -22.42 -11.63 20.28
C SER A 783 -23.63 -11.48 19.36
N VAL A 784 -23.89 -12.45 18.49
CA VAL A 784 -25.05 -12.46 17.59
C VAL A 784 -26.35 -12.53 18.38
N LEU A 785 -26.49 -13.46 19.36
CA LEU A 785 -27.68 -13.59 20.19
C LEU A 785 -27.95 -12.30 20.99
N LEU A 786 -26.91 -11.69 21.56
CA LEU A 786 -27.03 -10.41 22.26
C LEU A 786 -27.51 -9.31 21.30
N ALA A 787 -26.97 -9.24 20.09
CA ALA A 787 -27.37 -8.26 19.09
C ALA A 787 -28.82 -8.45 18.65
N GLU A 788 -29.26 -9.71 18.41
CA GLU A 788 -30.66 -10.03 18.07
C GLU A 788 -31.62 -9.62 19.20
N GLU A 789 -31.28 -9.90 20.46
CA GLU A 789 -32.08 -9.51 21.62
C GLU A 789 -32.21 -7.98 21.71
N LEU A 790 -31.07 -7.26 21.62
CA LEU A 790 -31.10 -5.80 21.68
C LEU A 790 -31.79 -5.18 20.48
N TYR A 791 -31.68 -5.77 19.31
CA TYR A 791 -32.38 -5.31 18.11
C TYR A 791 -33.92 -5.48 18.26
N LYS A 792 -34.38 -6.57 18.87
CA LYS A 792 -35.81 -6.74 19.19
C LYS A 792 -36.31 -5.70 20.17
N MET A 793 -35.48 -5.27 21.14
CA MET A 793 -35.87 -4.28 22.16
C MET A 793 -35.79 -2.84 21.67
N TYR A 794 -34.76 -2.49 20.92
CA TYR A 794 -34.44 -1.09 20.59
C TYR A 794 -34.52 -0.78 19.08
N GLY A 795 -34.84 -1.78 18.24
CA GLY A 795 -34.85 -1.62 16.79
C GLY A 795 -33.51 -1.08 16.26
N ASN A 796 -33.58 -0.14 15.33
CA ASN A 796 -32.38 0.45 14.70
C ASN A 796 -31.44 1.20 15.67
N ASN A 797 -31.88 1.48 16.91
CA ASN A 797 -31.08 2.17 17.93
C ASN A 797 -30.29 1.20 18.85
N PHE A 798 -30.28 -0.10 18.56
CA PHE A 798 -29.61 -1.11 19.39
C PHE A 798 -28.11 -0.95 19.47
N VAL A 799 -27.49 -0.30 18.49
CA VAL A 799 -26.03 -0.21 18.34
C VAL A 799 -25.35 0.39 19.56
N ASP A 800 -25.87 1.51 20.07
CA ASP A 800 -25.26 2.18 21.21
C ASP A 800 -25.35 1.32 22.48
N GLU A 801 -26.43 0.58 22.67
CA GLU A 801 -26.60 -0.35 23.79
C GLU A 801 -25.72 -1.61 23.63
N TYR A 802 -25.60 -2.11 22.40
CA TYR A 802 -24.69 -3.23 22.10
C TYR A 802 -23.22 -2.90 22.38
N LEU A 803 -22.79 -1.70 22.01
CA LEU A 803 -21.40 -1.26 22.24
C LEU A 803 -21.08 -0.97 23.71
N LYS A 804 -22.10 -0.66 24.56
CA LYS A 804 -21.91 -0.45 26.01
C LYS A 804 -21.80 -1.76 26.79
N LYS A 805 -22.51 -2.81 26.39
CA LYS A 805 -22.48 -4.09 27.10
C LYS A 805 -21.17 -4.80 26.82
N GLN A 806 -20.37 -5.06 27.85
CA GLN A 806 -19.23 -5.98 27.75
C GLN A 806 -19.77 -7.40 27.51
N THR A 807 -19.31 -8.07 26.46
CA THR A 807 -19.52 -9.52 26.36
C THR A 807 -18.70 -10.17 27.47
N SER A 808 -19.36 -10.86 28.35
CA SER A 808 -18.77 -11.54 29.53
C SER A 808 -17.97 -12.78 29.15
N PHE A 809 -17.10 -12.69 28.15
CA PHE A 809 -16.16 -13.72 27.74
C PHE A 809 -14.87 -13.07 27.23
N GLU A 810 -14.03 -12.63 28.14
CA GLU A 810 -12.58 -12.65 28.04
C GLU A 810 -12.02 -13.73 28.95
#